data_a8d6956502f938018fbec029d38f4920
#
_entry.id   a8d6956502f938018fbec029d38f4920
#
_cell.length_a   1.000
_cell.length_b   1.000
_cell.length_c   1.000
_cell.angle_alpha   90.00
_cell.angle_beta   90.00
_cell.angle_gamma   90.00
#
_symmetry.space_group_name_H-M   'P 1'
#
loop_
_entity.id
_entity.type
_entity.pdbx_description
1 polymer ?
#
loop_
_entity_poly.entity_id
_entity_poly.type
_entity_poly.pdbx_seq_one_letter_code
_entity_poly.pdbx_strand_id
1 'polypeptide(L)'
;MKKIKKYWKSSEELKKDSKILNEFKNKEFVQKLPEDIFDTNKQALEDSSTNRRDFLKYVGFSTAAAGIAACEGPVINSVPYVVQPDEIIPGNANYYASSIADGYDYRNILVKTREGRPIKIKQNKDAISLGECNARVLASVLSLYDSKRLKGPKVNGLDIDWDDFDQKIVSKLKNLYKQDKRVVLLTHTIPSPTTQKIINKFISKFPNIKHVVYDSISSSETLDAFESSFGIRAFADYDFSKAETIVSIDADFLGDWQGGGYEGGYSKGRVPKGNKGKSSMSYHVQFESNMSLTGANADKRIPCRQEIMKKIVLEIHSKIFDNGFNTHKGLSELDEKINSIISDVTKRLIKSGKKSLVVSGIQNVEIQKMILEINQKLSSDAFDIENPKIIHQGKNSDVKDLVDGILDGSIKGILTFGIDPGYTLPMGIDFVKALQEVDLSVVFSMKENETSAGAEYIAAVPHYLESWGDYEFKLGHYSLAQPTIQPLFNTRQFQDILLKWSGDNSSYYSEIKKNWNENILKGKSWNKSLHDGVYISNKKFNPKRNKTDFKYNLFNSLNSSNDDSIDLILYTKIGMGDGNQANNPWLQEFPDPITRTTWDNYLTVSIKDAKKFGFKNYNVANGGLNGSYAKIEAAGKEIIAPVLIQPGQAEGTMGLAFGYGKVQGMKEEMQIGVNAYKLYENFEKIQSAKVSLLENKYHEF
;
A
#
# COMPACT_ATOMS: atom_id res chain seq x y z
N MET A 1 -4.42 -26.34 -33.24
CA MET A 1 -5.46 -25.36 -32.85
C MET A 1 -6.01 -25.70 -31.47
N LYS A 2 -5.66 -24.95 -30.41
CA LYS A 2 -6.26 -25.11 -29.07
C LYS A 2 -7.70 -24.63 -29.13
N LYS A 3 -8.65 -25.52 -28.82
CA LYS A 3 -10.07 -25.17 -28.69
C LYS A 3 -10.22 -24.11 -27.60
N ILE A 4 -10.67 -22.91 -27.98
CA ILE A 4 -11.05 -21.83 -27.07
C ILE A 4 -12.21 -22.36 -26.21
N LYS A 5 -12.03 -22.45 -24.89
CA LYS A 5 -13.10 -22.83 -23.97
C LYS A 5 -14.18 -21.75 -24.02
N LYS A 6 -15.37 -22.11 -24.49
CA LYS A 6 -16.53 -21.23 -24.54
C LYS A 6 -17.27 -21.35 -23.21
N TYR A 7 -17.37 -20.24 -22.48
CA TYR A 7 -18.16 -20.18 -21.24
C TYR A 7 -19.54 -19.63 -21.54
N TRP A 8 -20.57 -20.27 -20.99
CA TRP A 8 -21.96 -19.80 -21.09
C TRP A 8 -22.17 -18.61 -20.13
N LYS A 9 -22.91 -17.62 -20.59
CA LYS A 9 -23.27 -16.43 -19.81
C LYS A 9 -24.64 -16.56 -19.13
N SER A 10 -25.50 -17.48 -19.64
CA SER A 10 -26.81 -17.77 -19.07
C SER A 10 -27.19 -19.25 -19.28
N SER A 11 -28.18 -19.74 -18.51
CA SER A 11 -28.73 -21.10 -18.66
C SER A 11 -29.39 -21.36 -20.02
N GLU A 12 -29.78 -20.32 -20.74
CA GLU A 12 -30.43 -20.40 -22.05
C GLU A 12 -29.43 -20.67 -23.16
N GLU A 13 -28.15 -20.35 -22.98
CA GLU A 13 -27.10 -20.72 -23.92
C GLU A 13 -26.82 -22.24 -23.96
N LEU A 14 -27.35 -23.01 -23.01
CA LEU A 14 -27.35 -24.46 -23.04
C LEU A 14 -28.35 -25.07 -24.04
N LYS A 15 -29.39 -24.31 -24.43
CA LYS A 15 -30.39 -24.74 -25.38
C LYS A 15 -29.99 -24.30 -26.79
N LYS A 16 -29.56 -25.26 -27.61
CA LYS A 16 -28.99 -25.03 -28.96
C LYS A 16 -29.85 -24.26 -29.98
N ASP A 17 -31.14 -24.08 -29.76
CA ASP A 17 -32.08 -23.54 -30.72
C ASP A 17 -33.02 -22.43 -30.16
N SER A 18 -32.56 -21.59 -29.23
CA SER A 18 -33.42 -20.54 -28.72
C SER A 18 -33.37 -19.28 -29.65
N LYS A 19 -34.53 -18.79 -30.08
CA LYS A 19 -34.66 -17.53 -30.84
C LYS A 19 -34.04 -16.35 -30.08
N ILE A 20 -34.06 -16.40 -28.78
CA ILE A 20 -33.44 -15.42 -27.84
C ILE A 20 -31.91 -15.33 -28.03
N LEU A 21 -31.23 -16.45 -28.29
CA LEU A 21 -29.79 -16.48 -28.55
C LEU A 21 -29.36 -15.72 -29.81
N ASN A 22 -30.20 -15.73 -30.84
CA ASN A 22 -29.95 -15.02 -32.10
C ASN A 22 -30.23 -13.51 -31.95
N GLU A 23 -31.14 -13.11 -31.08
CA GLU A 23 -31.38 -11.70 -30.74
C GLU A 23 -30.27 -11.12 -29.87
N PHE A 24 -29.74 -11.90 -28.88
CA PHE A 24 -28.61 -11.51 -28.07
C PHE A 24 -27.30 -11.39 -28.85
N LYS A 25 -27.14 -12.12 -29.94
CA LYS A 25 -25.96 -12.02 -30.82
C LYS A 25 -25.93 -10.77 -31.66
N ASN A 26 -27.10 -10.23 -31.99
CA ASN A 26 -27.27 -9.15 -32.97
C ASN A 26 -27.67 -7.80 -32.34
N LYS A 27 -28.02 -7.75 -31.05
CA LYS A 27 -28.40 -6.53 -30.33
C LYS A 27 -27.71 -6.47 -28.98
N GLU A 28 -27.08 -5.36 -28.70
CA GLU A 28 -26.40 -5.09 -27.41
C GLU A 28 -27.39 -4.92 -26.25
N PHE A 29 -28.67 -4.55 -26.58
CA PHE A 29 -29.79 -4.42 -25.65
C PHE A 29 -31.02 -5.16 -26.18
N VAL A 30 -31.61 -6.02 -25.34
CA VAL A 30 -32.78 -6.86 -25.71
C VAL A 30 -34.12 -6.12 -25.56
N GLN A 31 -34.17 -5.03 -24.84
CA GLN A 31 -35.34 -4.18 -24.67
C GLN A 31 -35.10 -2.80 -25.28
N LYS A 32 -36.03 -2.32 -26.11
CA LYS A 32 -36.08 -0.92 -26.50
C LYS A 32 -36.28 -0.09 -25.24
N LEU A 33 -35.40 0.89 -25.01
CA LEU A 33 -35.61 1.91 -24.00
C LEU A 33 -36.94 2.61 -24.30
N PRO A 34 -37.82 2.82 -23.31
CA PRO A 34 -39.02 3.62 -23.52
C PRO A 34 -38.66 5.00 -24.05
N GLU A 35 -39.28 5.43 -25.14
CA GLU A 35 -38.99 6.74 -25.76
C GLU A 35 -39.36 7.91 -24.87
N ASP A 36 -40.12 7.70 -23.79
CA ASP A 36 -40.66 8.71 -22.88
C ASP A 36 -39.72 9.17 -21.76
N ILE A 37 -38.47 8.67 -21.68
CA ILE A 37 -37.54 9.02 -20.59
C ILE A 37 -36.92 10.41 -20.78
N PHE A 38 -36.95 10.98 -21.97
CA PHE A 38 -36.31 12.26 -22.29
C PHE A 38 -37.24 13.47 -22.29
N ASP A 39 -38.57 13.31 -22.13
CA ASP A 39 -39.55 14.38 -22.33
C ASP A 39 -40.35 14.80 -21.08
N THR A 40 -39.93 14.46 -19.87
CA THR A 40 -40.64 14.89 -18.67
C THR A 40 -39.88 15.89 -17.82
N ASN A 41 -40.29 17.14 -18.03
CA ASN A 41 -40.40 18.26 -17.08
C ASN A 41 -39.40 18.41 -15.92
N LYS A 42 -38.61 19.49 -16.00
CA LYS A 42 -37.83 20.09 -14.94
C LYS A 42 -38.59 20.46 -13.64
N GLN A 43 -39.92 20.32 -13.62
CA GLN A 43 -40.77 20.68 -12.46
C GLN A 43 -41.07 19.53 -11.50
N ALA A 44 -40.72 18.29 -11.83
CA ALA A 44 -40.99 17.13 -10.96
C ALA A 44 -39.82 16.80 -9.99
N LEU A 45 -38.72 17.54 -10.03
CA LEU A 45 -37.52 17.29 -9.23
C LEU A 45 -37.47 18.05 -7.88
N GLU A 46 -38.41 18.97 -7.64
CA GLU A 46 -38.42 19.78 -6.43
C GLU A 46 -39.29 19.26 -5.27
N ASP A 47 -40.13 18.22 -5.49
CA ASP A 47 -41.11 17.80 -4.48
C ASP A 47 -41.20 16.29 -4.16
N SER A 48 -40.14 15.49 -4.34
CA SER A 48 -40.21 14.07 -3.96
C SER A 48 -39.12 13.63 -3.02
N SER A 49 -39.50 13.27 -1.80
CA SER A 49 -38.71 12.44 -0.90
C SER A 49 -38.47 11.07 -1.55
N THR A 50 -37.34 10.89 -2.18
CA THR A 50 -36.99 9.66 -2.90
C THR A 50 -36.55 8.56 -1.95
N ASN A 51 -37.16 7.39 -2.08
CA ASN A 51 -36.82 6.16 -1.35
C ASN A 51 -35.44 5.62 -1.80
N ARG A 52 -34.64 5.07 -0.89
CA ARG A 52 -33.28 4.49 -1.13
C ARG A 52 -33.25 3.53 -2.33
N ARG A 53 -34.32 2.83 -2.63
CA ARG A 53 -34.42 1.86 -3.73
C ARG A 53 -34.52 2.52 -5.11
N ASP A 54 -35.12 3.68 -5.19
CA ASP A 54 -35.24 4.46 -6.43
C ASP A 54 -33.96 5.28 -6.66
N PHE A 55 -33.28 5.71 -5.60
CA PHE A 55 -31.94 6.30 -5.66
C PHE A 55 -30.92 5.32 -6.24
N LEU A 56 -30.92 4.05 -5.83
CA LEU A 56 -30.02 3.01 -6.40
C LEU A 56 -30.32 2.69 -7.87
N LYS A 57 -31.57 2.77 -8.29
CA LYS A 57 -31.93 2.65 -9.71
C LYS A 57 -31.43 3.87 -10.51
N TYR A 58 -31.54 5.07 -9.94
CA TYR A 58 -31.02 6.29 -10.57
C TYR A 58 -29.48 6.34 -10.57
N VAL A 59 -28.81 5.91 -9.52
CA VAL A 59 -27.35 5.88 -9.42
C VAL A 59 -26.75 4.84 -10.37
N GLY A 60 -27.38 3.68 -10.54
CA GLY A 60 -26.94 2.69 -11.53
C GLY A 60 -26.97 3.18 -12.97
N PHE A 61 -27.92 4.06 -13.32
CA PHE A 61 -28.01 4.68 -14.64
C PHE A 61 -27.29 6.03 -14.74
N SER A 62 -27.22 6.81 -13.66
CA SER A 62 -26.62 8.15 -13.69
C SER A 62 -25.10 8.13 -13.59
N THR A 63 -24.45 7.08 -13.08
CA THR A 63 -22.99 6.98 -13.08
C THR A 63 -22.41 6.83 -14.49
N ALA A 64 -23.14 6.20 -15.42
CA ALA A 64 -22.76 6.22 -16.83
C ALA A 64 -23.11 7.58 -17.51
N ALA A 65 -24.24 8.21 -17.15
CA ALA A 65 -24.66 9.48 -17.72
C ALA A 65 -24.04 10.70 -17.03
N ALA A 66 -23.83 10.67 -15.70
CA ALA A 66 -23.14 11.74 -14.96
C ALA A 66 -21.62 11.74 -15.21
N GLY A 67 -21.03 10.58 -15.52
CA GLY A 67 -19.66 10.51 -16.07
C GLY A 67 -19.53 11.25 -17.39
N ILE A 68 -20.62 11.37 -18.16
CA ILE A 68 -20.66 12.12 -19.42
C ILE A 68 -20.97 13.61 -19.18
N ALA A 69 -21.79 13.95 -18.19
CA ALA A 69 -22.25 15.33 -17.95
C ALA A 69 -21.32 16.13 -17.00
N ALA A 70 -20.54 15.48 -16.14
CA ALA A 70 -19.60 16.16 -15.25
C ALA A 70 -18.21 16.43 -15.86
N CYS A 71 -18.01 16.07 -17.13
CA CYS A 71 -16.72 16.21 -17.82
C CYS A 71 -16.71 17.42 -18.77
N GLU A 72 -16.82 18.64 -18.26
CA GLU A 72 -16.52 19.81 -19.10
C GLU A 72 -15.02 19.97 -19.44
N GLY A 73 -14.10 19.29 -18.77
CA GLY A 73 -12.66 19.38 -19.04
C GLY A 73 -12.08 18.24 -19.90
N PRO A 74 -12.30 16.96 -19.58
CA PRO A 74 -11.68 15.85 -20.33
C PRO A 74 -12.35 15.56 -21.68
N VAL A 75 -13.64 15.93 -21.86
CA VAL A 75 -14.40 15.66 -23.10
C VAL A 75 -13.92 16.52 -24.27
N ILE A 76 -13.35 17.71 -24.01
CA ILE A 76 -12.83 18.60 -25.05
C ILE A 76 -11.65 17.95 -25.80
N ASN A 77 -10.88 17.08 -25.14
CA ASN A 77 -9.71 16.41 -25.73
C ASN A 77 -10.00 14.98 -26.21
N SER A 78 -11.20 14.45 -25.98
CA SER A 78 -11.62 13.15 -26.51
C SER A 78 -12.39 13.33 -27.82
N VAL A 79 -11.69 13.75 -28.87
CA VAL A 79 -12.27 13.73 -30.20
C VAL A 79 -12.56 12.27 -30.56
N PRO A 80 -13.83 11.89 -30.86
CA PRO A 80 -14.11 10.57 -31.41
C PRO A 80 -13.29 10.45 -32.72
N TYR A 81 -12.65 9.29 -32.92
CA TYR A 81 -11.85 9.07 -34.12
C TYR A 81 -12.70 9.35 -35.37
N VAL A 82 -12.38 10.42 -36.07
CA VAL A 82 -12.97 10.69 -37.41
C VAL A 82 -12.43 9.68 -38.41
N VAL A 83 -11.22 9.16 -38.18
CA VAL A 83 -10.63 8.06 -38.91
C VAL A 83 -10.27 6.97 -37.90
N GLN A 84 -10.84 5.77 -38.07
CA GLN A 84 -10.55 4.63 -37.21
C GLN A 84 -9.05 4.27 -37.33
N PRO A 85 -8.26 4.25 -36.25
CA PRO A 85 -6.91 3.74 -36.30
C PRO A 85 -6.90 2.25 -36.70
N ASP A 86 -5.94 1.82 -37.51
CA ASP A 86 -5.87 0.47 -38.08
C ASP A 86 -5.96 -0.67 -37.07
N GLU A 87 -5.55 -0.42 -35.82
CA GLU A 87 -5.51 -1.43 -34.74
C GLU A 87 -6.63 -1.29 -33.69
N ILE A 88 -7.54 -0.31 -33.82
CA ILE A 88 -8.64 -0.10 -32.87
C ILE A 88 -9.96 -0.47 -33.51
N ILE A 89 -10.54 -1.59 -33.08
CA ILE A 89 -11.88 -2.03 -33.47
C ILE A 89 -12.84 -1.56 -32.38
N PRO A 90 -13.85 -0.71 -32.69
CA PRO A 90 -14.87 -0.29 -31.74
C PRO A 90 -15.52 -1.49 -31.04
N GLY A 91 -15.70 -1.39 -29.71
CA GLY A 91 -16.23 -2.49 -28.91
C GLY A 91 -15.21 -3.56 -28.47
N ASN A 92 -14.05 -3.67 -29.12
CA ASN A 92 -12.98 -4.56 -28.68
C ASN A 92 -12.01 -3.84 -27.73
N ALA A 93 -11.62 -4.56 -26.68
CA ALA A 93 -10.68 -4.00 -25.70
C ALA A 93 -9.22 -4.33 -26.07
N ASN A 94 -8.34 -3.35 -25.96
CA ASN A 94 -6.89 -3.54 -26.01
C ASN A 94 -6.33 -3.70 -24.61
N TYR A 95 -5.20 -4.41 -24.49
CA TYR A 95 -4.51 -4.65 -23.23
C TYR A 95 -3.07 -4.21 -23.35
N TYR A 96 -2.61 -3.42 -22.39
CA TYR A 96 -1.24 -2.94 -22.31
C TYR A 96 -0.61 -3.45 -21.02
N ALA A 97 0.58 -4.07 -21.15
CA ALA A 97 1.38 -4.39 -19.99
C ALA A 97 1.97 -3.11 -19.40
N SER A 98 1.83 -2.94 -18.10
CA SER A 98 2.35 -1.77 -17.38
C SER A 98 2.67 -2.16 -15.93
N SER A 99 3.08 -1.19 -15.13
CA SER A 99 3.39 -1.39 -13.72
C SER A 99 2.92 -0.20 -12.89
N ILE A 100 2.53 -0.46 -11.65
CA ILE A 100 2.25 0.57 -10.64
C ILE A 100 3.34 0.55 -9.57
N ALA A 101 3.78 1.73 -9.16
CA ALA A 101 4.66 1.97 -8.03
C ALA A 101 4.30 3.34 -7.45
N ASP A 102 3.36 3.37 -6.50
CA ASP A 102 2.81 4.61 -5.94
C ASP A 102 3.39 4.97 -4.55
N GLY A 103 4.44 4.26 -4.13
CA GLY A 103 5.10 4.42 -2.84
C GLY A 103 4.62 3.41 -1.79
N TYR A 104 3.44 2.82 -1.98
CA TYR A 104 2.89 1.80 -1.09
C TYR A 104 2.64 0.48 -1.81
N ASP A 105 2.02 0.51 -2.98
CA ASP A 105 1.76 -0.66 -3.82
C ASP A 105 2.71 -0.74 -5.01
N TYR A 106 3.25 -1.94 -5.28
CA TYR A 106 4.22 -2.23 -6.34
C TYR A 106 3.79 -3.48 -7.10
N ARG A 107 3.27 -3.37 -8.34
CA ARG A 107 2.73 -4.51 -9.09
C ARG A 107 2.91 -4.37 -10.59
N ASN A 108 3.04 -5.54 -11.25
CA ASN A 108 2.91 -5.65 -12.69
C ASN A 108 1.46 -5.88 -13.08
N ILE A 109 0.96 -5.06 -13.97
CA ILE A 109 -0.46 -5.00 -14.33
C ILE A 109 -0.70 -5.10 -15.82
N LEU A 110 -1.92 -5.49 -16.19
CA LEU A 110 -2.47 -5.31 -17.52
C LEU A 110 -3.57 -4.27 -17.46
N VAL A 111 -3.42 -3.22 -18.25
CA VAL A 111 -4.40 -2.14 -18.36
C VAL A 111 -5.33 -2.47 -19.52
N LYS A 112 -6.59 -2.65 -19.22
CA LYS A 112 -7.65 -2.80 -20.23
C LYS A 112 -8.10 -1.43 -20.67
N THR A 113 -7.95 -1.14 -21.96
CA THR A 113 -8.45 0.08 -22.58
C THR A 113 -9.56 -0.23 -23.56
N ARG A 114 -10.49 0.70 -23.69
CA ARG A 114 -11.52 0.66 -24.73
C ARG A 114 -11.56 2.04 -25.39
N GLU A 115 -11.36 2.07 -26.69
CA GLU A 115 -11.36 3.31 -27.47
C GLU A 115 -10.38 4.37 -26.89
N GLY A 116 -9.16 3.90 -26.53
CA GLY A 116 -8.11 4.76 -25.96
C GLY A 116 -8.30 5.13 -24.48
N ARG A 117 -9.35 4.64 -23.80
CA ARG A 117 -9.61 4.95 -22.38
C ARG A 117 -9.32 3.76 -21.48
N PRO A 118 -8.47 3.91 -20.47
CA PRO A 118 -8.28 2.90 -19.42
C PRO A 118 -9.56 2.69 -18.63
N ILE A 119 -10.06 1.45 -18.57
CA ILE A 119 -11.33 1.12 -17.91
C ILE A 119 -11.21 0.07 -16.82
N LYS A 120 -10.13 -0.71 -16.81
CA LYS A 120 -9.93 -1.77 -15.81
C LYS A 120 -8.46 -2.15 -15.69
N ILE A 121 -8.01 -2.33 -14.47
CA ILE A 121 -6.72 -2.93 -14.15
C ILE A 121 -6.90 -4.43 -13.91
N LYS A 122 -5.98 -5.21 -14.43
CA LYS A 122 -5.86 -6.66 -14.20
C LYS A 122 -4.43 -6.99 -13.83
N GLN A 123 -4.25 -8.11 -13.16
CA GLN A 123 -2.93 -8.66 -12.92
C GLN A 123 -2.27 -9.12 -14.22
N ASN A 124 -1.00 -8.81 -14.41
CA ASN A 124 -0.17 -9.43 -15.44
C ASN A 124 0.34 -10.79 -14.91
N LYS A 125 -0.34 -11.88 -15.30
CA LYS A 125 -0.03 -13.23 -14.82
C LYS A 125 1.31 -13.78 -15.34
N ASP A 126 1.79 -13.22 -16.45
CA ASP A 126 3.04 -13.64 -17.10
C ASP A 126 4.26 -12.87 -16.56
N ALA A 127 4.01 -11.83 -15.75
CA ALA A 127 5.03 -10.94 -15.19
C ALA A 127 4.87 -10.79 -13.66
N ILE A 128 4.72 -11.88 -12.93
CA ILE A 128 4.56 -11.85 -11.47
C ILE A 128 5.93 -11.70 -10.81
N SER A 129 6.26 -10.47 -10.37
CA SER A 129 7.49 -10.19 -9.61
C SER A 129 7.26 -10.19 -8.10
N LEU A 130 6.11 -9.67 -7.64
CA LEU A 130 5.76 -9.48 -6.21
C LEU A 130 4.43 -10.12 -5.82
N GLY A 131 3.95 -11.13 -6.56
CA GLY A 131 2.69 -11.80 -6.28
C GLY A 131 1.47 -11.11 -6.90
N GLU A 132 0.29 -11.32 -6.30
CA GLU A 132 -0.99 -10.95 -6.89
C GLU A 132 -1.38 -9.49 -6.60
N CYS A 133 -2.27 -8.93 -7.44
CA CYS A 133 -2.79 -7.57 -7.27
C CYS A 133 -3.84 -7.51 -6.16
N ASN A 134 -3.70 -6.56 -5.25
CA ASN A 134 -4.68 -6.27 -4.21
C ASN A 134 -5.83 -5.36 -4.70
N ALA A 135 -6.80 -5.10 -3.83
CA ALA A 135 -7.97 -4.28 -4.14
C ALA A 135 -7.60 -2.85 -4.56
N ARG A 136 -6.61 -2.23 -3.90
CA ARG A 136 -6.15 -0.86 -4.20
C ARG A 136 -5.58 -0.75 -5.61
N VAL A 137 -4.72 -1.70 -5.99
CA VAL A 137 -4.16 -1.75 -7.35
C VAL A 137 -5.27 -1.91 -8.39
N LEU A 138 -6.25 -2.80 -8.15
CA LEU A 138 -7.35 -3.04 -9.08
C LEU A 138 -8.29 -1.84 -9.20
N ALA A 139 -8.51 -1.10 -8.11
CA ALA A 139 -9.35 0.08 -8.07
C ALA A 139 -8.65 1.37 -8.54
N SER A 140 -7.32 1.35 -8.70
CA SER A 140 -6.51 2.55 -9.00
C SER A 140 -6.84 3.24 -10.32
N VAL A 141 -7.55 2.57 -11.25
CA VAL A 141 -8.03 3.20 -12.48
C VAL A 141 -8.95 4.38 -12.21
N LEU A 142 -9.69 4.40 -11.08
CA LEU A 142 -10.59 5.50 -10.74
C LEU A 142 -9.83 6.79 -10.41
N SER A 143 -8.63 6.70 -9.86
CA SER A 143 -7.83 7.88 -9.54
C SER A 143 -7.38 8.67 -10.78
N LEU A 144 -7.38 8.04 -11.97
CA LEU A 144 -7.18 8.73 -13.24
C LEU A 144 -8.28 9.77 -13.50
N TYR A 145 -9.52 9.45 -13.12
CA TYR A 145 -10.72 10.25 -13.36
C TYR A 145 -11.14 11.08 -12.14
N ASP A 146 -10.28 11.20 -11.13
CA ASP A 146 -10.55 12.00 -9.93
C ASP A 146 -10.70 13.49 -10.29
N SER A 147 -11.85 14.07 -9.94
CA SER A 147 -12.16 15.49 -10.21
C SER A 147 -11.30 16.46 -9.42
N LYS A 148 -10.60 16.00 -8.37
CA LYS A 148 -9.69 16.81 -7.54
C LYS A 148 -8.25 16.84 -8.07
N ARG A 149 -7.98 16.25 -9.24
CA ARG A 149 -6.66 16.31 -9.88
C ARG A 149 -6.29 17.74 -10.25
N LEU A 150 -5.02 18.06 -10.04
CA LEU A 150 -4.42 19.34 -10.46
C LEU A 150 -4.38 19.42 -12.00
N LYS A 151 -4.76 20.57 -12.53
CA LYS A 151 -4.79 20.83 -13.97
C LYS A 151 -3.47 21.42 -14.51
N GLY A 152 -2.64 21.96 -13.64
CA GLY A 152 -1.34 22.57 -13.95
C GLY A 152 -0.58 22.94 -12.68
N PRO A 153 0.65 23.48 -12.83
CA PRO A 153 1.47 23.91 -11.69
C PRO A 153 0.87 25.14 -11.01
N LYS A 154 1.14 25.27 -9.70
CA LYS A 154 0.65 26.40 -8.89
C LYS A 154 1.77 27.04 -8.07
N VAL A 155 1.61 28.34 -7.81
CA VAL A 155 2.43 29.12 -6.87
C VAL A 155 1.49 29.86 -5.92
N ASN A 156 1.62 29.64 -4.62
CA ASN A 156 0.72 30.23 -3.61
C ASN A 156 -0.77 30.00 -3.94
N GLY A 157 -1.11 28.80 -4.43
CA GLY A 157 -2.48 28.43 -4.80
C GLY A 157 -2.96 28.95 -6.17
N LEU A 158 -2.20 29.82 -6.85
CA LEU A 158 -2.53 30.37 -8.15
C LEU A 158 -1.87 29.58 -9.28
N ASP A 159 -2.59 29.39 -10.37
CA ASP A 159 -2.05 28.73 -11.57
C ASP A 159 -0.93 29.55 -12.21
N ILE A 160 0.10 28.88 -12.72
CA ILE A 160 1.26 29.48 -13.37
C ILE A 160 1.69 28.62 -14.58
N ASP A 161 2.35 29.24 -15.55
CA ASP A 161 2.96 28.50 -16.65
C ASP A 161 4.22 27.74 -16.22
N TRP A 162 4.47 26.57 -16.85
CA TRP A 162 5.61 25.74 -16.53
C TRP A 162 6.97 26.41 -16.72
N ASP A 163 7.12 27.32 -17.70
CA ASP A 163 8.39 27.99 -17.92
C ASP A 163 8.70 29.01 -16.82
N ASP A 164 7.72 29.76 -16.38
CA ASP A 164 7.84 30.67 -15.25
C ASP A 164 8.06 29.92 -13.93
N PHE A 165 7.36 28.78 -13.77
CA PHE A 165 7.50 27.90 -12.61
C PHE A 165 8.96 27.36 -12.52
N ASP A 166 9.48 26.80 -13.62
CA ASP A 166 10.85 26.28 -13.70
C ASP A 166 11.89 27.38 -13.43
N GLN A 167 11.72 28.56 -14.01
CA GLN A 167 12.64 29.69 -13.84
C GLN A 167 12.74 30.13 -12.38
N LYS A 168 11.60 30.27 -11.70
CA LYS A 168 11.54 30.66 -10.28
C LYS A 168 12.26 29.63 -9.41
N ILE A 169 11.96 28.34 -9.57
CA ILE A 169 12.54 27.30 -8.73
C ILE A 169 14.04 27.14 -9.00
N VAL A 170 14.47 27.10 -10.28
CA VAL A 170 15.90 27.01 -10.61
C VAL A 170 16.68 28.21 -10.07
N SER A 171 16.09 29.39 -10.09
CA SER A 171 16.70 30.60 -9.49
C SER A 171 16.87 30.46 -7.98
N LYS A 172 15.82 30.00 -7.26
CA LYS A 172 15.89 29.74 -5.81
C LYS A 172 16.89 28.63 -5.47
N LEU A 173 16.92 27.52 -6.20
CA LEU A 173 17.90 26.43 -6.02
C LEU A 173 19.34 26.92 -6.17
N LYS A 174 19.63 27.71 -7.24
CA LYS A 174 20.96 28.31 -7.45
C LYS A 174 21.36 29.25 -6.31
N ASN A 175 20.39 30.01 -5.79
CA ASN A 175 20.63 30.93 -4.67
C ASN A 175 20.97 30.17 -3.39
N LEU A 176 20.16 29.17 -3.04
CA LEU A 176 20.39 28.31 -1.88
C LEU A 176 21.74 27.57 -1.98
N TYR A 177 22.10 27.10 -3.19
CA TYR A 177 23.41 26.47 -3.41
C TYR A 177 24.57 27.45 -3.19
N LYS A 178 24.48 28.68 -3.73
CA LYS A 178 25.50 29.72 -3.51
C LYS A 178 25.68 30.11 -2.03
N GLN A 179 24.61 30.01 -1.26
CA GLN A 179 24.62 30.31 0.18
C GLN A 179 24.96 29.08 1.06
N ASP A 180 25.26 27.94 0.45
CA ASP A 180 25.51 26.67 1.12
C ASP A 180 24.37 26.28 2.10
N LYS A 181 23.12 26.55 1.72
CA LYS A 181 21.92 26.23 2.49
C LYS A 181 21.46 24.81 2.19
N ARG A 182 21.16 24.04 3.25
CA ARG A 182 20.70 22.65 3.12
C ARG A 182 19.32 22.62 2.46
N VAL A 183 19.20 21.76 1.44
CA VAL A 183 17.94 21.42 0.76
C VAL A 183 17.73 19.92 0.86
N VAL A 184 16.50 19.46 0.97
CA VAL A 184 16.16 18.04 0.98
C VAL A 184 15.21 17.72 -0.15
N LEU A 185 15.52 16.66 -0.90
CA LEU A 185 14.61 15.98 -1.78
C LEU A 185 14.04 14.78 -1.02
N LEU A 186 12.77 14.84 -0.65
CA LEU A 186 12.06 13.83 0.10
C LEU A 186 11.12 13.05 -0.84
N THR A 187 11.31 11.74 -0.98
CA THR A 187 10.49 10.92 -1.87
C THR A 187 10.03 9.63 -1.17
N HIS A 188 8.95 9.05 -1.65
CA HIS A 188 8.71 7.63 -1.35
C HIS A 188 9.81 6.74 -1.94
N THR A 189 9.78 5.46 -1.62
CA THR A 189 10.66 4.48 -2.27
C THR A 189 10.38 4.41 -3.77
N ILE A 190 11.37 4.78 -4.57
CA ILE A 190 11.34 4.71 -6.04
C ILE A 190 12.30 3.61 -6.50
N PRO A 191 11.86 2.36 -6.69
CA PRO A 191 12.73 1.26 -7.12
C PRO A 191 12.98 1.31 -8.64
N SER A 192 13.35 2.49 -9.16
CA SER A 192 13.58 2.75 -10.57
C SER A 192 15.07 3.01 -10.82
N PRO A 193 15.75 2.14 -11.60
CA PRO A 193 17.16 2.33 -11.89
C PRO A 193 17.42 3.59 -12.72
N THR A 194 16.48 3.99 -13.59
CA THR A 194 16.64 5.21 -14.40
C THR A 194 16.34 6.46 -13.57
N THR A 195 15.28 6.46 -12.75
CA THR A 195 14.98 7.60 -11.87
C THR A 195 16.10 7.85 -10.88
N GLN A 196 16.73 6.80 -10.32
CA GLN A 196 17.88 6.98 -9.41
C GLN A 196 19.06 7.67 -10.12
N LYS A 197 19.33 7.36 -11.39
CA LYS A 197 20.36 8.08 -12.17
C LYS A 197 19.99 9.55 -12.37
N ILE A 198 18.72 9.85 -12.61
CA ILE A 198 18.24 11.24 -12.77
C ILE A 198 18.36 12.02 -11.47
N ILE A 199 17.95 11.41 -10.33
CA ILE A 199 18.10 12.01 -8.99
C ILE A 199 19.58 12.29 -8.71
N ASN A 200 20.48 11.33 -8.97
CA ASN A 200 21.91 11.50 -8.76
C ASN A 200 22.50 12.63 -9.66
N LYS A 201 22.02 12.74 -10.89
CA LYS A 201 22.40 13.84 -11.80
C LYS A 201 21.94 15.19 -11.26
N PHE A 202 20.70 15.28 -10.75
CA PHE A 202 20.15 16.48 -10.14
C PHE A 202 20.93 16.90 -8.87
N ILE A 203 21.24 15.96 -8.00
CA ILE A 203 22.08 16.19 -6.81
C ILE A 203 23.49 16.62 -7.20
N SER A 204 24.07 16.00 -8.24
CA SER A 204 25.41 16.41 -8.73
C SER A 204 25.42 17.85 -9.24
N LYS A 205 24.28 18.37 -9.74
CA LYS A 205 24.11 19.77 -10.14
C LYS A 205 23.95 20.72 -8.94
N PHE A 206 23.31 20.23 -7.87
CA PHE A 206 23.06 20.96 -6.62
C PHE A 206 23.51 20.12 -5.43
N PRO A 207 24.81 20.10 -5.11
CA PRO A 207 25.38 19.21 -4.08
C PRO A 207 24.92 19.50 -2.65
N ASN A 208 24.28 20.65 -2.39
CA ASN A 208 23.63 20.97 -1.13
C ASN A 208 22.28 20.26 -0.93
N ILE A 209 21.82 19.43 -1.90
CA ILE A 209 20.62 18.65 -1.82
C ILE A 209 20.93 17.26 -1.27
N LYS A 210 20.29 16.86 -0.16
CA LYS A 210 20.28 15.48 0.34
C LYS A 210 18.98 14.78 -0.10
N HIS A 211 19.09 13.58 -0.70
CA HIS A 211 17.93 12.72 -0.95
C HIS A 211 17.61 11.92 0.31
N VAL A 212 16.35 11.99 0.75
CA VAL A 212 15.79 11.21 1.87
C VAL A 212 14.62 10.41 1.35
N VAL A 213 14.59 9.12 1.70
CA VAL A 213 13.48 8.22 1.35
C VAL A 213 12.61 8.02 2.58
N TYR A 214 11.31 8.25 2.42
CA TYR A 214 10.30 8.11 3.46
C TYR A 214 9.14 7.26 2.97
N ASP A 215 8.84 6.19 3.67
CA ASP A 215 7.65 5.38 3.46
C ASP A 215 6.66 5.64 4.61
N SER A 216 5.40 5.89 4.28
CA SER A 216 4.34 6.23 5.25
C SER A 216 4.17 5.19 6.36
N ILE A 217 4.37 3.92 6.03
CA ILE A 217 4.42 2.79 6.97
C ILE A 217 5.84 2.22 6.96
N SER A 218 6.55 2.42 8.05
CA SER A 218 7.95 2.03 8.15
C SER A 218 8.14 0.51 8.15
N SER A 219 9.20 0.10 7.46
CA SER A 219 9.78 -1.25 7.52
C SER A 219 11.29 -1.19 7.79
N SER A 220 11.77 -0.06 8.34
CA SER A 220 13.19 0.23 8.49
C SER A 220 13.93 -0.87 9.25
N GLU A 221 13.37 -1.35 10.36
CA GLU A 221 14.02 -2.34 11.23
C GLU A 221 14.21 -3.70 10.53
N THR A 222 13.23 -4.10 9.70
CA THR A 222 13.34 -5.33 8.90
C THR A 222 14.43 -5.20 7.82
N LEU A 223 14.50 -4.04 7.17
CA LEU A 223 15.52 -3.74 6.17
C LEU A 223 16.92 -3.63 6.80
N ASP A 224 17.04 -2.99 7.96
CA ASP A 224 18.28 -2.85 8.72
C ASP A 224 18.80 -4.23 9.17
N ALA A 225 17.88 -5.13 9.58
CA ALA A 225 18.23 -6.51 9.91
C ALA A 225 18.80 -7.27 8.71
N PHE A 226 18.16 -7.14 7.55
CA PHE A 226 18.62 -7.78 6.31
C PHE A 226 19.97 -7.19 5.86
N GLU A 227 20.11 -5.87 5.89
CA GLU A 227 21.35 -5.17 5.54
C GLU A 227 22.52 -5.59 6.44
N SER A 228 22.30 -5.64 7.76
CA SER A 228 23.33 -6.08 8.71
C SER A 228 23.72 -7.54 8.53
N SER A 229 22.79 -8.40 8.13
CA SER A 229 23.02 -9.84 7.95
C SER A 229 23.68 -10.17 6.61
N PHE A 230 23.33 -9.44 5.53
CA PHE A 230 23.71 -9.79 4.16
C PHE A 230 24.41 -8.68 3.37
N GLY A 231 24.46 -7.44 3.89
CA GLY A 231 25.21 -6.34 3.28
C GLY A 231 24.45 -5.53 2.22
N ILE A 232 23.15 -5.76 2.03
CA ILE A 232 22.27 -4.91 1.22
C ILE A 232 20.97 -4.63 1.94
N ARG A 233 20.40 -3.44 1.72
CA ARG A 233 19.12 -3.05 2.27
C ARG A 233 18.00 -3.59 1.39
N ALA A 234 17.31 -4.66 1.85
CA ALA A 234 16.28 -5.34 1.08
C ALA A 234 15.40 -6.22 1.99
N PHE A 235 14.33 -6.80 1.43
CA PHE A 235 13.59 -7.89 2.09
C PHE A 235 13.97 -9.23 1.46
N ALA A 236 13.99 -10.29 2.26
CA ALA A 236 13.89 -11.63 1.72
C ALA A 236 12.58 -11.80 0.94
N ASP A 237 12.54 -12.71 -0.01
CA ASP A 237 11.29 -13.13 -0.64
C ASP A 237 10.84 -14.50 -0.12
N TYR A 238 9.54 -14.80 -0.22
CA TYR A 238 8.94 -15.98 0.38
C TYR A 238 8.01 -16.68 -0.60
N ASP A 239 8.18 -17.98 -0.76
CA ASP A 239 7.28 -18.85 -1.54
C ASP A 239 6.51 -19.81 -0.61
N PHE A 240 5.36 -19.36 -0.12
CA PHE A 240 4.51 -20.13 0.79
C PHE A 240 4.03 -21.45 0.19
N SER A 241 4.06 -21.61 -1.14
CA SER A 241 3.64 -22.86 -1.79
C SER A 241 4.59 -24.04 -1.53
N LYS A 242 5.82 -23.76 -1.07
CA LYS A 242 6.84 -24.76 -0.73
C LYS A 242 6.83 -25.14 0.75
N ALA A 243 6.10 -24.42 1.59
CA ALA A 243 6.05 -24.67 3.02
C ALA A 243 5.00 -25.71 3.40
N GLU A 244 5.40 -26.72 4.19
CA GLU A 244 4.51 -27.69 4.86
C GLU A 244 4.21 -27.26 6.31
N THR A 245 5.13 -26.55 6.97
CA THR A 245 4.93 -25.96 8.30
C THR A 245 5.23 -24.47 8.24
N ILE A 246 4.24 -23.65 8.57
CA ILE A 246 4.32 -22.20 8.57
C ILE A 246 4.11 -21.70 10.00
N VAL A 247 5.03 -20.89 10.51
CA VAL A 247 4.88 -20.15 11.75
C VAL A 247 4.97 -18.68 11.46
N SER A 248 3.90 -17.97 11.73
CA SER A 248 3.80 -16.53 11.52
C SER A 248 3.60 -15.83 12.86
N ILE A 249 4.39 -14.79 13.07
CA ILE A 249 4.43 -14.02 14.32
C ILE A 249 4.21 -12.55 13.94
N ASP A 250 2.98 -12.04 14.16
CA ASP A 250 2.55 -10.68 13.82
C ASP A 250 2.69 -10.31 12.32
N ALA A 251 2.79 -11.32 11.44
CA ALA A 251 2.90 -11.09 10.00
C ALA A 251 1.58 -11.40 9.30
N ASP A 252 0.83 -10.37 8.92
CA ASP A 252 -0.39 -10.52 8.10
C ASP A 252 -0.01 -10.63 6.61
N PHE A 253 0.56 -11.78 6.23
CA PHE A 253 1.03 -12.03 4.86
C PHE A 253 -0.10 -12.26 3.85
N LEU A 254 -1.34 -12.48 4.28
CA LEU A 254 -2.54 -12.43 3.44
C LEU A 254 -3.11 -11.01 3.32
N GLY A 255 -2.53 -10.05 4.05
CA GLY A 255 -2.77 -8.63 3.96
C GLY A 255 -1.59 -7.89 3.32
N ASP A 256 -1.13 -6.81 3.97
CA ASP A 256 -0.13 -5.88 3.41
C ASP A 256 1.32 -6.16 3.85
N TRP A 257 1.58 -7.23 4.60
CA TRP A 257 2.93 -7.52 5.11
C TRP A 257 3.97 -7.59 3.98
N GLN A 258 5.03 -6.77 4.07
CA GLN A 258 6.11 -6.65 3.08
C GLN A 258 5.60 -6.48 1.63
N GLY A 259 4.55 -5.67 1.46
CA GLY A 259 3.93 -5.39 0.18
C GLY A 259 2.85 -6.39 -0.25
N GLY A 260 2.56 -7.45 0.52
CA GLY A 260 1.51 -8.44 0.21
C GLY A 260 1.80 -9.31 -1.03
N GLY A 261 0.75 -9.96 -1.54
CA GLY A 261 0.82 -10.76 -2.78
C GLY A 261 1.19 -12.23 -2.57
N TYR A 262 1.12 -12.72 -1.34
CA TYR A 262 1.47 -14.11 -1.00
C TYR A 262 0.29 -15.09 -1.03
N GLU A 263 -0.93 -14.59 -1.28
CA GLU A 263 -2.19 -15.35 -1.21
C GLU A 263 -2.19 -16.53 -2.17
N GLY A 264 -1.69 -16.33 -3.41
CA GLY A 264 -1.61 -17.37 -4.42
C GLY A 264 -0.64 -18.50 -4.04
N GLY A 265 0.50 -18.16 -3.42
CA GLY A 265 1.45 -19.12 -2.89
C GLY A 265 0.88 -19.93 -1.72
N TYR A 266 0.29 -19.22 -0.75
CA TYR A 266 -0.33 -19.81 0.42
C TYR A 266 -1.49 -20.74 0.04
N SER A 267 -2.41 -20.28 -0.82
CA SER A 267 -3.57 -21.09 -1.25
C SER A 267 -3.16 -22.41 -1.93
N LYS A 268 -2.08 -22.42 -2.72
CA LYS A 268 -1.53 -23.65 -3.32
C LYS A 268 -1.09 -24.66 -2.26
N GLY A 269 -0.56 -24.21 -1.13
CA GLY A 269 -0.19 -25.06 0.01
C GLY A 269 -1.41 -25.57 0.78
N ARG A 270 -2.55 -24.88 0.71
CA ARG A 270 -3.80 -25.23 1.41
C ARG A 270 -4.72 -26.17 0.61
N VAL A 271 -4.40 -26.44 -0.64
CA VAL A 271 -5.10 -27.46 -1.43
C VAL A 271 -4.50 -28.83 -1.12
N PRO A 272 -5.29 -29.79 -0.61
CA PRO A 272 -4.79 -31.12 -0.29
C PRO A 272 -4.16 -31.79 -1.52
N LYS A 273 -2.91 -32.24 -1.38
CA LYS A 273 -2.15 -32.91 -2.44
C LYS A 273 -2.03 -34.41 -2.07
N GLY A 274 -2.32 -35.27 -3.03
CA GLY A 274 -2.18 -36.74 -2.87
C GLY A 274 -3.45 -37.50 -3.20
N ASN A 275 -3.34 -38.83 -3.17
CA ASN A 275 -4.47 -39.75 -3.38
C ASN A 275 -5.34 -39.86 -2.13
N LYS A 276 -6.59 -40.34 -2.28
CA LYS A 276 -7.53 -40.56 -1.17
C LYS A 276 -6.83 -41.30 0.00
N GLY A 277 -6.83 -40.68 1.19
CA GLY A 277 -6.24 -41.21 2.41
C GLY A 277 -4.76 -40.88 2.67
N LYS A 278 -4.06 -40.21 1.72
CA LYS A 278 -2.66 -39.75 1.89
C LYS A 278 -2.46 -38.26 1.49
N SER A 279 -3.52 -37.50 1.47
CA SER A 279 -3.42 -36.07 1.13
C SER A 279 -2.80 -35.28 2.27
N SER A 280 -1.83 -34.39 1.93
CA SER A 280 -1.19 -33.46 2.85
C SER A 280 -1.54 -32.03 2.49
N MET A 281 -1.62 -31.19 3.52
CA MET A 281 -1.86 -29.75 3.44
C MET A 281 -0.88 -29.05 4.37
N SER A 282 -0.50 -27.81 4.08
CA SER A 282 0.37 -27.04 4.96
C SER A 282 -0.30 -26.82 6.32
N TYR A 283 0.50 -26.85 7.39
CA TYR A 283 0.06 -26.54 8.75
C TYR A 283 0.56 -25.16 9.15
N HIS A 284 -0.36 -24.29 9.55
CA HIS A 284 -0.08 -22.89 9.83
C HIS A 284 -0.45 -22.51 11.27
N VAL A 285 0.50 -21.94 11.98
CA VAL A 285 0.31 -21.38 13.34
C VAL A 285 0.58 -19.88 13.30
N GLN A 286 -0.40 -19.11 13.77
CA GLN A 286 -0.36 -17.64 13.83
C GLN A 286 -0.35 -17.14 15.27
N PHE A 287 0.64 -16.29 15.62
CA PHE A 287 0.66 -15.51 16.85
C PHE A 287 0.44 -14.05 16.48
N GLU A 288 -0.58 -13.41 17.04
CA GLU A 288 -0.93 -12.02 16.70
C GLU A 288 -1.77 -11.35 17.77
N SER A 289 -1.79 -10.03 17.79
CA SER A 289 -2.63 -9.26 18.72
C SER A 289 -4.00 -8.96 18.12
N ASN A 290 -4.03 -8.35 16.92
CA ASN A 290 -5.26 -8.09 16.19
C ASN A 290 -5.72 -9.35 15.43
N MET A 291 -7.03 -9.48 15.21
CA MET A 291 -7.55 -10.46 14.28
C MET A 291 -7.20 -10.06 12.85
N SER A 292 -6.38 -10.84 12.15
CA SER A 292 -5.95 -10.60 10.77
C SER A 292 -6.53 -11.63 9.80
N LEU A 293 -6.43 -11.36 8.49
CA LEU A 293 -6.75 -12.36 7.47
C LEU A 293 -5.88 -13.60 7.60
N THR A 294 -4.61 -13.42 7.88
CA THR A 294 -3.67 -14.51 8.09
C THR A 294 -4.08 -15.35 9.29
N GLY A 295 -4.41 -14.72 10.42
CA GLY A 295 -4.89 -15.41 11.61
C GLY A 295 -6.22 -16.13 11.42
N ALA A 296 -7.14 -15.53 10.66
CA ALA A 296 -8.44 -16.14 10.34
C ALA A 296 -8.31 -17.43 9.50
N ASN A 297 -7.20 -17.60 8.76
CA ASN A 297 -6.92 -18.75 7.92
C ASN A 297 -5.93 -19.75 8.54
N ALA A 298 -5.43 -19.50 9.74
CA ALA A 298 -4.49 -20.38 10.43
C ALA A 298 -5.19 -21.65 10.99
N ASP A 299 -4.46 -22.78 11.01
CA ASP A 299 -4.93 -23.98 11.71
C ASP A 299 -4.95 -23.78 13.23
N LYS A 300 -4.02 -22.98 13.72
CA LYS A 300 -3.95 -22.61 15.13
C LYS A 300 -3.58 -21.14 15.26
N ARG A 301 -4.49 -20.36 15.84
CA ARG A 301 -4.29 -18.95 16.14
C ARG A 301 -4.15 -18.74 17.65
N ILE A 302 -3.16 -17.97 18.06
CA ILE A 302 -2.88 -17.65 19.46
C ILE A 302 -2.88 -16.12 19.60
N PRO A 303 -3.97 -15.53 20.16
CA PRO A 303 -4.00 -14.11 20.45
C PRO A 303 -3.10 -13.79 21.64
N CYS A 304 -2.14 -12.90 21.46
CA CYS A 304 -1.21 -12.48 22.51
C CYS A 304 -0.63 -11.09 22.24
N ARG A 305 -0.15 -10.43 23.30
CA ARG A 305 0.54 -9.13 23.21
C ARG A 305 1.91 -9.28 22.54
N GLN A 306 2.42 -8.19 21.94
CA GLN A 306 3.70 -8.23 21.21
C GLN A 306 4.88 -8.64 22.10
N GLU A 307 4.87 -8.25 23.35
CA GLU A 307 5.91 -8.65 24.30
C GLU A 307 6.03 -10.17 24.43
N ILE A 308 4.88 -10.86 24.48
CA ILE A 308 4.82 -12.33 24.49
C ILE A 308 5.33 -12.89 23.17
N MET A 309 4.98 -12.27 22.03
CA MET A 309 5.45 -12.69 20.72
C MET A 309 6.97 -12.57 20.56
N LYS A 310 7.60 -11.52 21.12
CA LYS A 310 9.07 -11.41 21.17
C LYS A 310 9.69 -12.57 21.95
N LYS A 311 9.12 -12.94 23.10
CA LYS A 311 9.59 -14.11 23.89
C LYS A 311 9.41 -15.42 23.12
N ILE A 312 8.32 -15.59 22.37
CA ILE A 312 8.08 -16.74 21.52
C ILE A 312 9.18 -16.90 20.45
N VAL A 313 9.60 -15.81 19.79
CA VAL A 313 10.71 -15.85 18.83
C VAL A 313 12.00 -16.31 19.48
N LEU A 314 12.33 -15.77 20.66
CA LEU A 314 13.52 -16.16 21.44
C LEU A 314 13.51 -17.66 21.77
N GLU A 315 12.38 -18.18 22.23
CA GLU A 315 12.26 -19.59 22.60
C GLU A 315 12.37 -20.52 21.37
N ILE A 316 11.74 -20.17 20.25
CA ILE A 316 11.84 -20.93 19.01
C ILE A 316 13.29 -20.93 18.51
N HIS A 317 13.95 -19.76 18.51
CA HIS A 317 15.35 -19.62 18.11
C HIS A 317 16.26 -20.50 18.98
N SER A 318 16.15 -20.39 20.32
CA SER A 318 16.93 -21.17 21.29
C SER A 318 16.78 -22.66 21.08
N LYS A 319 15.55 -23.15 20.88
CA LYS A 319 15.27 -24.59 20.67
C LYS A 319 15.78 -25.12 19.32
N ILE A 320 15.82 -24.31 18.27
CA ILE A 320 16.32 -24.71 16.93
C ILE A 320 17.86 -24.75 16.91
N PHE A 321 18.53 -23.86 17.66
CA PHE A 321 19.98 -23.82 17.69
C PHE A 321 20.60 -24.71 18.76
N ASP A 322 19.78 -25.35 19.61
CA ASP A 322 20.22 -26.16 20.75
C ASP A 322 21.27 -25.41 21.63
N ASN A 323 21.19 -24.09 21.59
CA ASN A 323 21.99 -23.25 22.42
C ASN A 323 21.34 -23.29 23.79
N GLY A 324 21.91 -24.01 24.75
CA GLY A 324 21.50 -23.98 26.16
C GLY A 324 21.67 -22.58 26.76
N PHE A 325 21.28 -21.54 26.02
CA PHE A 325 21.18 -20.19 26.54
C PHE A 325 20.12 -20.23 27.62
N ASN A 326 20.58 -20.09 28.89
CA ASN A 326 19.75 -19.65 29.98
C ASN A 326 19.22 -18.24 29.66
N THR A 327 18.39 -18.10 28.62
CA THR A 327 17.67 -16.89 28.24
C THR A 327 16.70 -16.46 29.35
N HIS A 328 16.50 -17.31 30.36
CA HIS A 328 15.52 -17.15 31.42
C HIS A 328 15.96 -16.26 32.59
N LYS A 329 17.21 -15.84 32.65
CA LYS A 329 17.63 -14.89 33.72
C LYS A 329 17.02 -13.51 33.43
N GLY A 330 15.81 -13.28 33.94
CA GLY A 330 15.17 -11.96 33.95
C GLY A 330 13.91 -11.81 33.07
N LEU A 331 13.50 -12.83 32.29
CA LEU A 331 12.23 -12.82 31.58
C LEU A 331 11.15 -13.48 32.43
N SER A 332 9.97 -12.88 32.55
CA SER A 332 8.79 -13.53 33.13
C SER A 332 8.46 -14.81 32.35
N GLU A 333 8.14 -15.90 33.06
CA GLU A 333 7.81 -17.18 32.44
C GLU A 333 6.60 -17.05 31.51
N LEU A 334 6.66 -17.73 30.36
CA LEU A 334 5.51 -17.88 29.47
C LEU A 334 4.52 -18.88 30.09
N ASP A 335 3.24 -18.67 29.85
CA ASP A 335 2.17 -19.60 30.21
C ASP A 335 2.50 -21.04 29.72
N GLU A 336 2.24 -22.05 30.55
CA GLU A 336 2.48 -23.47 30.23
C GLU A 336 1.85 -23.88 28.90
N LYS A 337 0.64 -23.36 28.59
CA LYS A 337 -0.04 -23.61 27.32
C LYS A 337 0.73 -23.06 26.14
N ILE A 338 1.27 -21.85 26.25
CA ILE A 338 2.10 -21.22 25.20
C ILE A 338 3.41 -22.03 25.05
N ASN A 339 4.06 -22.41 26.14
CA ASN A 339 5.28 -23.22 26.12
C ASN A 339 5.06 -24.60 25.44
N SER A 340 3.92 -25.25 25.70
CA SER A 340 3.53 -26.48 25.03
C SER A 340 3.37 -26.30 23.51
N ILE A 341 2.72 -25.18 23.10
CA ILE A 341 2.54 -24.85 21.69
C ILE A 341 3.88 -24.59 21.01
N ILE A 342 4.76 -23.82 21.63
CA ILE A 342 6.12 -23.54 21.11
C ILE A 342 6.88 -24.84 20.91
N SER A 343 6.83 -25.75 21.88
CA SER A 343 7.53 -27.05 21.81
C SER A 343 7.01 -27.92 20.67
N ASP A 344 5.68 -28.00 20.46
CA ASP A 344 5.07 -28.73 19.34
C ASP A 344 5.44 -28.10 18.01
N VAL A 345 5.32 -26.77 17.87
CA VAL A 345 5.65 -26.03 16.66
C VAL A 345 7.13 -26.19 16.30
N THR A 346 8.03 -26.07 17.25
CA THR A 346 9.47 -26.22 17.00
C THR A 346 9.83 -27.62 16.54
N LYS A 347 9.25 -28.67 17.17
CA LYS A 347 9.40 -30.05 16.69
C LYS A 347 8.92 -30.23 15.26
N ARG A 348 7.77 -29.60 14.89
CA ARG A 348 7.25 -29.65 13.52
C ARG A 348 8.16 -28.93 12.53
N LEU A 349 8.68 -27.74 12.87
CA LEU A 349 9.64 -27.01 12.04
C LEU A 349 10.89 -27.83 11.76
N ILE A 350 11.50 -28.44 12.79
CA ILE A 350 12.67 -29.30 12.65
C ILE A 350 12.35 -30.52 11.80
N LYS A 351 11.19 -31.17 12.00
CA LYS A 351 10.74 -32.32 11.22
C LYS A 351 10.52 -32.01 9.75
N SER A 352 9.91 -30.87 9.45
CA SER A 352 9.65 -30.40 8.07
C SER A 352 10.93 -29.91 7.38
N GLY A 353 11.94 -29.48 8.15
CA GLY A 353 13.25 -29.05 7.65
C GLY A 353 13.14 -28.03 6.52
N LYS A 354 13.57 -28.37 5.30
CA LYS A 354 13.53 -27.48 4.13
C LYS A 354 12.13 -26.95 3.75
N LYS A 355 11.08 -27.66 4.19
CA LYS A 355 9.69 -27.27 3.94
C LYS A 355 9.08 -26.48 5.12
N SER A 356 9.90 -25.89 5.95
CA SER A 356 9.50 -25.02 7.06
C SER A 356 9.65 -23.57 6.67
N LEU A 357 8.77 -22.73 7.22
CA LEU A 357 8.86 -21.28 7.04
C LEU A 357 8.48 -20.58 8.35
N VAL A 358 9.31 -19.65 8.78
CA VAL A 358 9.03 -18.75 9.90
C VAL A 358 9.08 -17.31 9.41
N VAL A 359 8.02 -16.54 9.67
CA VAL A 359 7.93 -15.12 9.29
C VAL A 359 7.51 -14.26 10.48
N SER A 360 7.91 -12.98 10.48
CA SER A 360 7.51 -12.04 11.52
C SER A 360 7.20 -10.65 10.97
N GLY A 361 6.16 -10.02 11.53
CA GLY A 361 5.80 -8.61 11.30
C GLY A 361 6.36 -7.64 12.34
N ILE A 362 7.03 -8.16 13.38
CA ILE A 362 7.57 -7.36 14.47
C ILE A 362 8.70 -6.47 13.94
N GLN A 363 8.53 -5.15 14.06
CA GLN A 363 9.55 -4.17 13.71
C GLN A 363 10.57 -4.04 14.86
N ASN A 364 11.55 -4.92 14.83
CA ASN A 364 12.69 -4.93 15.73
C ASN A 364 13.86 -5.66 15.05
N VAL A 365 15.00 -5.00 14.95
CA VAL A 365 16.17 -5.51 14.21
C VAL A 365 16.64 -6.88 14.72
N GLU A 366 16.75 -7.08 16.03
CA GLU A 366 17.25 -8.33 16.60
C GLU A 366 16.26 -9.49 16.38
N ILE A 367 14.96 -9.24 16.54
CA ILE A 367 13.92 -10.23 16.24
C ILE A 367 13.97 -10.63 14.76
N GLN A 368 14.08 -9.66 13.85
CA GLN A 368 14.15 -9.94 12.41
C GLN A 368 15.42 -10.72 12.04
N LYS A 369 16.58 -10.42 12.64
CA LYS A 369 17.80 -11.22 12.46
C LYS A 369 17.61 -12.68 12.91
N MET A 370 16.93 -12.92 14.04
CA MET A 370 16.64 -14.28 14.51
C MET A 370 15.75 -15.04 13.53
N ILE A 371 14.74 -14.37 12.95
CA ILE A 371 13.86 -14.98 11.92
C ILE A 371 14.67 -15.36 10.68
N LEU A 372 15.58 -14.49 10.22
CA LEU A 372 16.46 -14.80 9.09
C LEU A 372 17.35 -16.02 9.39
N GLU A 373 17.94 -16.08 10.58
CA GLU A 373 18.79 -17.21 11.00
C GLU A 373 18.01 -18.53 11.15
N ILE A 374 16.79 -18.49 11.70
CA ILE A 374 15.93 -19.68 11.81
C ILE A 374 15.70 -20.29 10.43
N ASN A 375 15.26 -19.49 9.45
CA ASN A 375 14.99 -19.95 8.09
C ASN A 375 16.25 -20.49 7.40
N GLN A 376 17.41 -19.86 7.62
CA GLN A 376 18.70 -20.36 7.12
C GLN A 376 19.10 -21.67 7.78
N LYS A 377 18.97 -21.81 9.11
CA LYS A 377 19.30 -23.03 9.86
C LYS A 377 18.44 -24.22 9.38
N LEU A 378 17.15 -23.96 9.13
CA LEU A 378 16.23 -24.96 8.57
C LEU A 378 16.48 -25.22 7.08
N SER A 379 17.33 -24.42 6.43
CA SER A 379 17.58 -24.48 4.96
C SER A 379 16.28 -24.39 4.17
N SER A 380 15.39 -23.49 4.54
CA SER A 380 14.04 -23.38 3.99
C SER A 380 14.04 -23.09 2.50
N ASP A 381 13.39 -23.96 1.71
CA ASP A 381 13.18 -23.78 0.27
C ASP A 381 12.12 -22.68 -0.03
N ALA A 382 11.35 -22.29 0.99
CA ALA A 382 10.36 -21.22 0.92
C ALA A 382 10.95 -19.81 1.18
N PHE A 383 12.23 -19.73 1.53
CA PHE A 383 12.93 -18.50 1.91
C PHE A 383 14.01 -18.18 0.86
N ASP A 384 13.83 -17.07 0.12
CA ASP A 384 14.72 -16.66 -0.97
C ASP A 384 15.46 -15.37 -0.59
N ILE A 385 16.77 -15.45 -0.44
CA ILE A 385 17.68 -14.31 -0.21
C ILE A 385 18.53 -13.98 -1.45
N GLU A 386 18.47 -14.81 -2.52
CA GLU A 386 19.23 -14.58 -3.75
C GLU A 386 18.54 -13.57 -4.67
N ASN A 387 17.21 -13.46 -4.55
CA ASN A 387 16.41 -12.50 -5.30
C ASN A 387 15.58 -11.63 -4.34
N PRO A 388 16.24 -10.79 -3.52
CA PRO A 388 15.55 -9.98 -2.52
C PRO A 388 14.68 -8.90 -3.15
N LYS A 389 13.64 -8.45 -2.41
CA LYS A 389 12.75 -7.36 -2.84
C LYS A 389 13.34 -6.01 -2.46
N ILE A 390 13.26 -5.06 -3.39
CA ILE A 390 13.82 -3.70 -3.26
C ILE A 390 12.67 -2.68 -3.23
N ILE A 391 11.77 -2.86 -2.27
CA ILE A 391 10.62 -1.97 -2.03
C ILE A 391 10.71 -1.44 -0.59
N HIS A 392 9.97 -0.37 -0.28
CA HIS A 392 9.89 0.23 1.08
C HIS A 392 11.25 0.54 1.71
N GLN A 393 12.12 1.26 0.98
CA GLN A 393 13.51 1.52 1.37
C GLN A 393 13.70 2.67 2.38
N GLY A 394 12.60 3.23 2.91
CA GLY A 394 12.63 4.32 3.89
C GLY A 394 13.51 3.99 5.10
N LYS A 395 14.22 5.01 5.61
CA LYS A 395 15.11 4.89 6.77
C LYS A 395 14.68 5.85 7.86
N ASN A 396 14.23 5.32 8.99
CA ASN A 396 13.66 6.10 10.09
C ASN A 396 14.63 7.17 10.63
N SER A 397 15.93 6.86 10.74
CA SER A 397 16.93 7.84 11.21
C SER A 397 17.02 9.07 10.29
N ASP A 398 17.04 8.86 8.96
CA ASP A 398 17.14 9.97 8.01
C ASP A 398 15.89 10.85 8.01
N VAL A 399 14.72 10.26 8.29
CA VAL A 399 13.46 11.00 8.43
C VAL A 399 13.41 11.80 9.72
N LYS A 400 13.93 11.24 10.83
CA LYS A 400 14.08 11.98 12.09
C LYS A 400 15.00 13.19 11.92
N ASP A 401 16.19 13.00 11.33
CA ASP A 401 17.14 14.09 11.04
C ASP A 401 16.52 15.18 10.15
N LEU A 402 15.66 14.78 9.18
CA LEU A 402 14.92 15.70 8.34
C LEU A 402 13.93 16.53 9.15
N VAL A 403 13.13 15.87 9.97
CA VAL A 403 12.09 16.54 10.78
C VAL A 403 12.74 17.52 11.75
N ASP A 404 13.78 17.08 12.47
CA ASP A 404 14.54 17.95 13.39
C ASP A 404 15.11 19.15 12.63
N GLY A 405 15.71 18.93 11.47
CA GLY A 405 16.31 19.99 10.65
C GLY A 405 15.33 20.97 10.04
N ILE A 406 14.06 20.59 9.84
CA ILE A 406 12.99 21.51 9.43
C ILE A 406 12.52 22.33 10.62
N LEU A 407 12.29 21.68 11.77
CA LEU A 407 11.78 22.33 12.97
C LEU A 407 12.80 23.30 13.58
N ASP A 408 14.09 23.02 13.52
CA ASP A 408 15.17 23.90 13.99
C ASP A 408 15.58 24.97 12.95
N GLY A 409 15.01 24.90 11.74
CA GLY A 409 15.28 25.84 10.66
C GLY A 409 16.64 25.67 9.98
N SER A 410 17.36 24.58 10.19
CA SER A 410 18.64 24.29 9.50
C SER A 410 18.45 23.85 8.04
N ILE A 411 17.27 23.32 7.69
CA ILE A 411 16.87 23.02 6.32
C ILE A 411 16.11 24.22 5.74
N LYS A 412 16.62 24.77 4.63
CA LYS A 412 16.08 25.96 3.98
C LYS A 412 15.32 25.69 2.68
N GLY A 413 15.34 24.44 2.21
CA GLY A 413 14.55 24.04 1.07
C GLY A 413 14.09 22.59 1.17
N ILE A 414 12.87 22.32 0.72
CA ILE A 414 12.31 20.98 0.67
C ILE A 414 11.55 20.75 -0.63
N LEU A 415 11.80 19.62 -1.26
CA LEU A 415 11.08 19.12 -2.43
C LEU A 415 10.50 17.77 -2.06
N THR A 416 9.17 17.56 -2.16
CA THR A 416 8.51 16.31 -1.79
C THR A 416 7.84 15.67 -2.99
N PHE A 417 8.05 14.38 -3.23
CA PHE A 417 7.43 13.65 -4.34
C PHE A 417 6.78 12.34 -3.88
N GLY A 418 5.48 12.20 -4.19
CA GLY A 418 4.71 10.98 -4.02
C GLY A 418 4.41 10.61 -2.57
N ILE A 419 4.55 11.55 -1.63
CA ILE A 419 4.30 11.38 -0.20
C ILE A 419 3.57 12.59 0.37
N ASP A 420 2.96 12.40 1.53
CA ASP A 420 2.19 13.42 2.24
C ASP A 420 2.59 13.49 3.73
N PRO A 421 3.79 14.03 4.05
CA PRO A 421 4.27 14.13 5.43
C PRO A 421 3.34 14.92 6.35
N GLY A 422 2.62 15.92 5.83
CA GLY A 422 1.62 16.66 6.57
C GLY A 422 0.49 15.80 7.14
N TYR A 423 0.22 14.68 6.48
CA TYR A 423 -0.75 13.68 6.91
C TYR A 423 -0.13 12.51 7.66
N THR A 424 1.01 11.98 7.18
CA THR A 424 1.58 10.69 7.64
C THR A 424 2.60 10.80 8.78
N LEU A 425 3.08 12.02 9.09
CA LEU A 425 3.93 12.24 10.26
C LEU A 425 3.09 12.53 11.51
N PRO A 426 3.52 12.06 12.70
CA PRO A 426 2.87 12.40 13.97
C PRO A 426 2.76 13.90 14.20
N MET A 427 3.79 14.66 13.79
CA MET A 427 3.88 16.12 13.85
C MET A 427 3.52 16.80 12.52
N GLY A 428 2.64 16.18 11.72
CA GLY A 428 2.32 16.67 10.38
C GLY A 428 1.86 18.14 10.32
N ILE A 429 1.12 18.60 11.33
CA ILE A 429 0.68 20.01 11.44
C ILE A 429 1.87 20.96 11.61
N ASP A 430 2.85 20.61 12.46
CA ASP A 430 4.02 21.44 12.70
C ASP A 430 4.97 21.39 11.49
N PHE A 431 5.06 20.23 10.83
CA PHE A 431 5.76 20.11 9.56
C PHE A 431 5.18 21.03 8.49
N VAL A 432 3.85 21.08 8.35
CA VAL A 432 3.16 21.97 7.39
C VAL A 432 3.39 23.45 7.71
N LYS A 433 3.37 23.83 8.98
CA LYS A 433 3.73 25.21 9.40
C LYS A 433 5.17 25.53 9.05
N ALA A 434 6.10 24.63 9.35
CA ALA A 434 7.51 24.85 9.03
C ALA A 434 7.80 24.94 7.53
N LEU A 435 6.99 24.29 6.67
CA LEU A 435 7.07 24.47 5.21
C LEU A 435 6.79 25.91 4.74
N GLN A 436 6.05 26.68 5.49
CA GLN A 436 5.77 28.09 5.18
C GLN A 436 6.96 29.02 5.50
N GLU A 437 7.90 28.55 6.35
CA GLU A 437 9.04 29.33 6.83
C GLU A 437 10.35 29.03 6.06
N VAL A 438 10.37 27.96 5.24
CA VAL A 438 11.55 27.65 4.41
C VAL A 438 11.61 28.53 3.16
N ASP A 439 12.82 28.80 2.66
CA ASP A 439 13.04 29.65 1.47
C ASP A 439 12.52 29.03 0.17
N LEU A 440 12.36 27.68 0.15
CA LEU A 440 11.85 26.93 -0.99
C LEU A 440 11.08 25.69 -0.53
N SER A 441 9.78 25.64 -0.78
CA SER A 441 8.94 24.46 -0.61
C SER A 441 8.26 24.07 -1.93
N VAL A 442 8.51 22.85 -2.41
CA VAL A 442 7.92 22.31 -3.65
C VAL A 442 7.29 20.97 -3.38
N VAL A 443 6.02 20.80 -3.72
CA VAL A 443 5.29 19.55 -3.62
C VAL A 443 4.93 19.05 -5.03
N PHE A 444 5.45 17.89 -5.40
CA PHE A 444 5.08 17.20 -6.64
C PHE A 444 3.92 16.26 -6.32
N SER A 445 2.74 16.62 -6.76
CA SER A 445 1.53 15.86 -6.46
C SER A 445 0.55 15.85 -7.63
N MET A 446 -0.26 14.80 -7.69
CA MET A 446 -1.35 14.68 -8.65
C MET A 446 -2.58 15.51 -8.21
N LYS A 447 -2.71 15.78 -6.92
CA LYS A 447 -3.81 16.53 -6.29
C LYS A 447 -3.28 17.31 -5.09
N GLU A 448 -4.06 18.27 -4.61
CA GLU A 448 -3.75 18.91 -3.33
C GLU A 448 -3.82 17.89 -2.19
N ASN A 449 -3.01 18.09 -1.16
CA ASN A 449 -2.92 17.23 0.03
C ASN A 449 -2.49 18.08 1.24
N GLU A 450 -2.41 17.48 2.41
CA GLU A 450 -2.08 18.17 3.66
C GLU A 450 -0.71 18.86 3.58
N THR A 451 0.27 18.24 2.95
CA THR A 451 1.61 18.82 2.77
C THR A 451 1.57 20.02 1.83
N SER A 452 0.82 19.93 0.74
CA SER A 452 0.73 21.01 -0.25
C SER A 452 0.04 22.26 0.28
N ALA A 453 -0.78 22.12 1.34
CA ALA A 453 -1.41 23.27 1.99
C ALA A 453 -0.41 24.24 2.65
N GLY A 454 0.82 23.79 2.98
CA GLY A 454 1.91 24.61 3.50
C GLY A 454 2.96 24.99 2.46
N ALA A 455 2.89 24.49 1.25
CA ALA A 455 3.93 24.67 0.25
C ALA A 455 3.69 25.91 -0.63
N GLU A 456 4.78 26.61 -0.98
CA GLU A 456 4.73 27.75 -1.92
C GLU A 456 4.47 27.27 -3.36
N TYR A 457 5.10 26.15 -3.77
CA TYR A 457 5.05 25.61 -5.12
C TYR A 457 4.41 24.23 -5.16
N ILE A 458 3.47 24.02 -6.07
CA ILE A 458 2.87 22.72 -6.35
C ILE A 458 3.13 22.39 -7.82
N ALA A 459 3.94 21.34 -8.06
CA ALA A 459 4.19 20.79 -9.38
C ALA A 459 3.16 19.70 -9.68
N ALA A 460 2.26 19.96 -10.62
CA ALA A 460 1.24 19.01 -11.02
C ALA A 460 1.86 17.83 -11.80
N VAL A 461 1.79 16.63 -11.24
CA VAL A 461 2.31 15.40 -11.88
C VAL A 461 1.18 14.58 -12.50
N PRO A 462 1.45 13.85 -13.61
CA PRO A 462 0.47 12.99 -14.25
C PRO A 462 0.19 11.72 -13.43
N HIS A 463 -0.90 11.07 -13.76
CA HIS A 463 -1.23 9.74 -13.26
C HIS A 463 -0.27 8.68 -13.84
N TYR A 464 -0.04 7.57 -13.13
CA TYR A 464 0.87 6.51 -13.61
C TYR A 464 0.43 5.90 -14.97
N LEU A 465 -0.87 5.91 -15.29
CA LEU A 465 -1.40 5.48 -16.60
C LEU A 465 -1.13 6.48 -17.73
N GLU A 466 -0.69 7.70 -17.40
CA GLU A 466 -0.28 8.77 -18.32
C GLU A 466 1.26 8.88 -18.42
N SER A 467 1.99 7.99 -17.72
CA SER A 467 3.43 8.16 -17.44
C SER A 467 4.26 6.99 -17.93
N TRP A 468 5.49 7.27 -18.35
CA TRP A 468 6.53 6.26 -18.51
C TRP A 468 7.18 5.94 -17.16
N GLY A 469 7.68 4.71 -17.01
CA GLY A 469 8.43 4.30 -15.83
C GLY A 469 9.20 3.00 -16.05
N ASP A 470 10.23 2.80 -15.25
CA ASP A 470 10.92 1.53 -15.13
C ASP A 470 11.16 1.20 -13.66
N TYR A 471 11.12 -0.08 -13.31
CA TYR A 471 11.23 -0.52 -11.92
C TYR A 471 12.05 -1.81 -11.81
N GLU A 472 12.77 -1.97 -10.70
CA GLU A 472 13.38 -3.21 -10.24
C GLU A 472 12.78 -3.54 -8.86
N PHE A 473 11.55 -4.09 -8.82
CA PHE A 473 10.87 -4.42 -7.55
C PHE A 473 11.56 -5.54 -6.78
N LYS A 474 12.14 -6.46 -7.50
CA LYS A 474 12.90 -7.59 -7.00
C LYS A 474 14.20 -7.66 -7.80
N LEU A 475 15.31 -7.97 -7.14
CA LEU A 475 16.62 -7.98 -7.78
C LEU A 475 16.62 -8.82 -9.06
N GLY A 476 17.03 -8.21 -10.17
CA GLY A 476 17.07 -8.84 -11.49
C GLY A 476 15.73 -8.93 -12.22
N HIS A 477 14.62 -8.50 -11.61
CA HIS A 477 13.30 -8.43 -12.22
C HIS A 477 12.97 -6.98 -12.57
N TYR A 478 13.14 -6.64 -13.83
CA TYR A 478 12.90 -5.29 -14.34
C TYR A 478 11.53 -5.18 -14.97
N SER A 479 10.79 -4.15 -14.63
CA SER A 479 9.42 -3.91 -15.09
C SER A 479 9.34 -2.57 -15.80
N LEU A 480 8.49 -2.47 -16.83
CA LEU A 480 8.21 -1.24 -17.55
C LEU A 480 6.77 -0.77 -17.24
N ALA A 481 6.62 0.53 -17.04
CA ALA A 481 5.34 1.20 -17.13
C ALA A 481 5.28 1.99 -18.41
N GLN A 482 4.22 1.80 -19.19
CA GLN A 482 3.96 2.58 -20.40
C GLN A 482 2.64 3.34 -20.25
N PRO A 483 2.56 4.59 -20.74
CA PRO A 483 1.31 5.35 -20.74
C PRO A 483 0.28 4.65 -21.63
N THR A 484 -0.93 4.56 -21.11
CA THR A 484 -2.08 3.97 -21.83
C THR A 484 -3.07 5.03 -22.29
N ILE A 485 -2.82 6.28 -21.92
CA ILE A 485 -3.54 7.48 -22.32
C ILE A 485 -2.56 8.66 -22.28
N GLN A 486 -2.79 9.68 -23.10
CA GLN A 486 -2.05 10.94 -23.00
C GLN A 486 -2.44 11.68 -21.72
N PRO A 487 -1.57 12.54 -21.15
CA PRO A 487 -1.92 13.37 -20.01
C PRO A 487 -3.21 14.15 -20.25
N LEU A 488 -4.17 14.01 -19.33
CA LEU A 488 -5.47 14.69 -19.43
C LEU A 488 -5.37 16.19 -19.12
N PHE A 489 -4.31 16.58 -18.40
CA PHE A 489 -4.10 17.95 -17.93
C PHE A 489 -2.68 18.41 -18.25
N ASN A 490 -2.40 19.70 -18.04
CA ASN A 490 -1.08 20.30 -18.22
C ASN A 490 -0.12 19.88 -17.09
N THR A 491 0.19 18.60 -17.03
CA THR A 491 1.05 17.97 -16.01
C THR A 491 2.38 17.55 -16.62
N ARG A 492 3.43 17.41 -15.77
CA ARG A 492 4.75 16.97 -16.18
C ARG A 492 5.30 15.93 -15.22
N GLN A 493 5.92 14.86 -15.74
CA GLN A 493 6.51 13.83 -14.90
C GLN A 493 7.64 14.41 -14.03
N PHE A 494 7.74 13.95 -12.79
CA PHE A 494 8.79 14.33 -11.84
C PHE A 494 10.18 14.22 -12.45
N GLN A 495 10.46 13.16 -13.19
CA GLN A 495 11.75 12.89 -13.81
C GLN A 495 12.06 13.92 -14.93
N ASP A 496 11.09 14.30 -15.75
CA ASP A 496 11.26 15.33 -16.78
C ASP A 496 11.51 16.71 -16.15
N ILE A 497 10.88 17.00 -15.01
CA ILE A 497 11.12 18.23 -14.25
C ILE A 497 12.56 18.25 -13.73
N LEU A 498 13.04 17.18 -13.10
CA LEU A 498 14.41 17.10 -12.59
C LEU A 498 15.45 17.19 -13.71
N LEU A 499 15.21 16.58 -14.87
CA LEU A 499 16.07 16.69 -16.06
C LEU A 499 16.17 18.16 -16.49
N LYS A 500 15.04 18.83 -16.67
CA LYS A 500 15.00 20.25 -17.07
C LYS A 500 15.71 21.16 -16.06
N TRP A 501 15.51 20.96 -14.76
CA TRP A 501 16.19 21.75 -13.73
C TRP A 501 17.68 21.45 -13.64
N SER A 502 18.11 20.27 -14.08
CA SER A 502 19.53 19.91 -14.23
C SER A 502 20.17 20.51 -15.48
N GLY A 503 19.37 21.12 -16.38
CA GLY A 503 19.81 21.67 -17.65
C GLY A 503 19.92 20.61 -18.78
N ASP A 504 19.19 19.50 -18.63
CA ASP A 504 19.08 18.44 -19.63
C ASP A 504 17.69 18.48 -20.28
N ASN A 505 17.69 18.54 -21.62
CA ASN A 505 16.46 18.60 -22.41
C ASN A 505 16.01 17.20 -22.92
N SER A 506 16.66 16.11 -22.48
CA SER A 506 16.19 14.76 -22.78
C SER A 506 14.85 14.46 -22.10
N SER A 507 14.04 13.59 -22.70
CA SER A 507 12.81 13.11 -22.07
C SER A 507 13.09 11.89 -21.20
N TYR A 508 12.29 11.69 -20.15
CA TYR A 508 12.41 10.50 -19.30
C TYR A 508 12.27 9.20 -20.10
N TYR A 509 11.39 9.17 -21.11
CA TYR A 509 11.27 8.04 -22.03
C TYR A 509 12.60 7.72 -22.73
N SER A 510 13.30 8.74 -23.24
CA SER A 510 14.60 8.54 -23.91
C SER A 510 15.66 8.03 -22.94
N GLU A 511 15.67 8.51 -21.69
CA GLU A 511 16.58 8.04 -20.65
C GLU A 511 16.30 6.59 -20.24
N ILE A 512 15.01 6.20 -20.09
CA ILE A 512 14.63 4.80 -19.85
C ILE A 512 15.16 3.92 -20.98
N LYS A 513 14.82 4.26 -22.23
CA LYS A 513 15.19 3.46 -23.40
C LYS A 513 16.69 3.31 -23.53
N LYS A 514 17.44 4.40 -23.31
CA LYS A 514 18.90 4.41 -23.28
C LYS A 514 19.44 3.50 -22.19
N ASN A 515 19.01 3.70 -20.95
CA ASN A 515 19.46 2.91 -19.81
C ASN A 515 19.16 1.41 -19.96
N TRP A 516 17.99 1.08 -20.48
CA TRP A 516 17.61 -0.32 -20.71
C TRP A 516 18.48 -0.97 -21.77
N ASN A 517 18.71 -0.32 -22.92
CA ASN A 517 19.53 -0.87 -23.99
C ASN A 517 21.00 -1.05 -23.57
N GLU A 518 21.55 -0.06 -22.87
CA GLU A 518 22.98 -0.05 -22.49
C GLU A 518 23.27 -0.98 -21.29
N ASN A 519 22.40 -1.00 -20.27
CA ASN A 519 22.74 -1.58 -18.97
C ASN A 519 21.89 -2.81 -18.58
N ILE A 520 20.65 -2.91 -19.05
CA ILE A 520 19.70 -3.93 -18.57
C ILE A 520 19.53 -5.06 -19.57
N LEU A 521 19.15 -4.75 -20.81
CA LEU A 521 18.76 -5.75 -21.82
C LEU A 521 19.91 -6.58 -22.36
N LYS A 522 21.12 -6.05 -22.37
CA LYS A 522 22.32 -6.76 -22.89
C LYS A 522 22.07 -7.39 -24.27
N GLY A 523 21.50 -6.61 -25.20
CA GLY A 523 21.19 -7.05 -26.56
C GLY A 523 19.86 -7.74 -26.77
N LYS A 524 19.02 -7.89 -25.73
CA LYS A 524 17.63 -8.37 -25.87
C LYS A 524 16.72 -7.28 -26.42
N SER A 525 15.58 -7.67 -26.97
CA SER A 525 14.65 -6.77 -27.64
C SER A 525 13.89 -5.86 -26.64
N TRP A 526 14.01 -4.54 -26.86
CA TRP A 526 13.19 -3.54 -26.17
C TRP A 526 11.70 -3.75 -26.41
N ASN A 527 11.29 -3.95 -27.67
CA ASN A 527 9.87 -4.10 -28.04
C ASN A 527 9.24 -5.31 -27.36
N LYS A 528 9.99 -6.44 -27.23
CA LYS A 528 9.52 -7.61 -26.52
C LYS A 528 9.34 -7.31 -25.03
N SER A 529 10.29 -6.65 -24.39
CA SER A 529 10.20 -6.29 -22.97
C SER A 529 9.06 -5.31 -22.69
N LEU A 530 8.79 -4.38 -23.61
CA LEU A 530 7.67 -3.46 -23.54
C LEU A 530 6.32 -4.18 -23.68
N HIS A 531 6.22 -5.11 -24.65
CA HIS A 531 5.03 -5.95 -24.85
C HIS A 531 4.73 -6.82 -23.63
N ASP A 532 5.76 -7.48 -23.08
CA ASP A 532 5.61 -8.37 -21.93
C ASP A 532 5.48 -7.60 -20.59
N GLY A 533 5.90 -6.31 -20.57
CA GLY A 533 5.92 -5.44 -19.40
C GLY A 533 7.03 -5.77 -18.40
N VAL A 534 7.85 -6.81 -18.68
CA VAL A 534 8.87 -7.30 -17.76
C VAL A 534 10.08 -7.86 -18.53
N TYR A 535 11.27 -7.73 -17.92
CA TYR A 535 12.48 -8.42 -18.29
C TYR A 535 13.12 -9.04 -17.05
N ILE A 536 13.30 -10.35 -17.05
CA ILE A 536 13.97 -11.08 -15.97
C ILE A 536 15.39 -11.41 -16.41
N SER A 537 16.35 -10.91 -15.67
CA SER A 537 17.78 -11.17 -15.87
C SER A 537 18.25 -12.33 -14.99
N ASN A 538 19.44 -12.86 -15.32
CA ASN A 538 20.10 -13.89 -14.48
C ASN A 538 20.86 -13.27 -13.28
N LYS A 539 20.63 -11.99 -12.96
CA LYS A 539 21.27 -11.32 -11.84
C LYS A 539 20.74 -11.91 -10.53
N LYS A 540 21.63 -12.47 -9.73
CA LYS A 540 21.35 -12.98 -8.40
C LYS A 540 22.24 -12.29 -7.40
N PHE A 541 21.75 -12.10 -6.21
CA PHE A 541 22.53 -11.65 -5.08
C PHE A 541 23.33 -12.84 -4.51
N ASN A 542 24.59 -12.64 -4.24
CA ASN A 542 25.43 -13.61 -3.55
C ASN A 542 25.68 -13.10 -2.12
N PRO A 543 24.90 -13.55 -1.14
CA PRO A 543 24.96 -13.01 0.22
C PRO A 543 26.32 -13.36 0.86
N LYS A 544 27.05 -12.35 1.29
CA LYS A 544 28.17 -12.53 2.22
C LYS A 544 27.59 -12.60 3.61
N ARG A 545 27.68 -13.74 4.27
CA ARG A 545 27.27 -13.86 5.67
C ARG A 545 28.17 -13.02 6.57
N ASN A 546 27.59 -12.03 7.19
CA ASN A 546 28.23 -11.38 8.33
C ASN A 546 27.94 -12.22 9.59
N LYS A 547 28.93 -12.37 10.49
CA LYS A 547 28.64 -12.93 11.81
C LYS A 547 27.67 -12.02 12.52
N THR A 548 26.54 -12.56 12.94
CA THR A 548 25.53 -11.81 13.69
C THR A 548 25.91 -11.84 15.16
N ASP A 549 26.37 -10.70 15.69
CA ASP A 549 26.48 -10.51 17.13
C ASP A 549 25.14 -9.96 17.64
N PHE A 550 24.43 -10.77 18.43
CA PHE A 550 23.15 -10.35 19.01
C PHE A 550 23.37 -9.46 20.24
N LYS A 551 22.67 -8.33 20.28
CA LYS A 551 22.62 -7.47 21.46
C LYS A 551 21.53 -7.95 22.42
N TYR A 552 21.76 -9.01 23.15
CA TYR A 552 20.79 -9.58 24.09
C TYR A 552 20.33 -8.62 25.21
N ASN A 553 21.07 -7.55 25.49
CA ASN A 553 20.70 -6.56 26.50
C ASN A 553 19.39 -5.79 26.20
N LEU A 554 18.93 -5.77 24.93
CA LEU A 554 17.65 -5.19 24.53
C LEU A 554 16.43 -5.93 25.09
N PHE A 555 16.61 -7.17 25.56
CA PHE A 555 15.50 -7.98 26.10
C PHE A 555 15.26 -7.72 27.59
N ASN A 556 16.17 -7.04 28.28
CA ASN A 556 16.00 -6.66 29.69
C ASN A 556 14.89 -5.62 29.90
N SER A 557 14.48 -4.90 28.83
CA SER A 557 13.38 -3.93 28.86
C SER A 557 11.99 -4.55 28.68
N LEU A 558 11.89 -5.85 28.39
CA LEU A 558 10.61 -6.54 28.18
C LEU A 558 9.79 -6.76 29.47
N ASN A 559 10.31 -6.36 30.62
CA ASN A 559 9.65 -6.56 31.92
C ASN A 559 8.90 -5.33 32.44
N SER A 560 8.75 -4.26 31.66
CA SER A 560 8.21 -2.97 32.13
C SER A 560 6.86 -2.59 31.52
N SER A 561 5.92 -3.51 31.36
CA SER A 561 4.53 -3.10 31.11
C SER A 561 3.86 -2.70 32.43
N ASN A 562 3.48 -1.44 32.58
CA ASN A 562 2.51 -1.04 33.59
C ASN A 562 1.22 -1.83 33.33
N ASP A 563 0.72 -2.55 34.31
CA ASP A 563 -0.47 -3.43 34.20
C ASP A 563 -1.75 -2.71 33.72
N ASP A 564 -1.78 -1.38 33.80
CA ASP A 564 -2.96 -0.56 33.45
C ASP A 564 -2.88 0.07 32.03
N SER A 565 -1.80 -0.11 31.29
CA SER A 565 -1.66 0.44 29.93
C SER A 565 -2.17 -0.53 28.86
N ILE A 566 -2.85 0.03 27.84
CA ILE A 566 -3.30 -0.70 26.66
C ILE A 566 -2.23 -0.58 25.56
N ASP A 567 -1.92 -1.70 24.92
CA ASP A 567 -1.13 -1.70 23.69
C ASP A 567 -2.05 -1.28 22.53
N LEU A 568 -1.93 -0.04 22.08
CA LEU A 568 -2.59 0.45 20.87
C LEU A 568 -1.82 0.00 19.64
N ILE A 569 -2.43 -0.81 18.80
CA ILE A 569 -1.84 -1.37 17.60
C ILE A 569 -2.32 -0.57 16.39
N LEU A 570 -1.40 0.11 15.74
CA LEU A 570 -1.64 0.84 14.50
C LEU A 570 -1.39 -0.10 13.31
N TYR A 571 -2.41 -0.30 12.47
CA TYR A 571 -2.37 -1.28 11.39
C TYR A 571 -2.99 -0.75 10.09
N THR A 572 -2.82 -1.47 8.98
CA THR A 572 -3.42 -1.14 7.69
C THR A 572 -4.61 -2.05 7.39
N LYS A 573 -5.69 -1.48 6.84
CA LYS A 573 -6.77 -2.24 6.23
C LYS A 573 -6.45 -2.49 4.75
N ILE A 574 -6.80 -3.65 4.24
CA ILE A 574 -6.55 -4.03 2.83
C ILE A 574 -7.14 -3.02 1.84
N GLY A 575 -8.33 -2.46 2.13
CA GLY A 575 -8.97 -1.47 1.27
C GLY A 575 -8.23 -0.13 1.25
N MET A 576 -7.76 0.36 2.40
CA MET A 576 -7.25 1.74 2.54
C MET A 576 -5.73 1.84 2.55
N GLY A 577 -5.01 0.80 3.01
CA GLY A 577 -3.55 0.83 3.13
C GLY A 577 -3.06 2.03 3.94
N ASP A 578 -2.18 2.81 3.36
CA ASP A 578 -1.63 4.04 3.95
C ASP A 578 -2.50 5.29 3.75
N GLY A 579 -3.62 5.20 3.01
CA GLY A 579 -4.51 6.32 2.71
C GLY A 579 -4.16 7.13 1.46
N ASN A 580 -3.19 6.70 0.67
CA ASN A 580 -2.83 7.40 -0.59
C ASN A 580 -4.03 7.49 -1.55
N GLN A 581 -4.88 6.45 -1.60
CA GLN A 581 -6.08 6.39 -2.42
C GLN A 581 -7.38 6.62 -1.63
N ALA A 582 -7.35 7.36 -0.53
CA ALA A 582 -8.50 7.60 0.35
C ALA A 582 -9.71 8.25 -0.36
N ASN A 583 -9.51 9.00 -1.45
CA ASN A 583 -10.57 9.59 -2.26
C ASN A 583 -11.15 8.66 -3.32
N ASN A 584 -10.80 7.37 -3.31
CA ASN A 584 -11.37 6.36 -4.18
C ASN A 584 -12.63 5.76 -3.54
N PRO A 585 -13.85 6.03 -4.08
CA PRO A 585 -15.09 5.58 -3.46
C PRO A 585 -15.21 4.05 -3.39
N TRP A 586 -14.68 3.31 -4.38
CA TRP A 586 -14.71 1.85 -4.34
C TRP A 586 -13.93 1.28 -3.14
N LEU A 587 -12.85 1.96 -2.72
CA LEU A 587 -12.07 1.53 -1.56
C LEU A 587 -12.73 1.92 -0.24
N GLN A 588 -13.44 3.03 -0.20
CA GLN A 588 -14.24 3.44 0.98
C GLN A 588 -15.43 2.50 1.20
N GLU A 589 -16.10 2.09 0.11
CA GLU A 589 -17.22 1.14 0.14
C GLU A 589 -16.77 -0.32 0.30
N PHE A 590 -15.48 -0.61 0.13
CA PHE A 590 -14.95 -1.97 0.23
C PHE A 590 -15.02 -2.47 1.67
N PRO A 591 -15.83 -3.52 1.96
CA PRO A 591 -15.96 -4.03 3.31
C PRO A 591 -14.65 -4.60 3.83
N ASP A 592 -14.28 -4.24 5.04
CA ASP A 592 -13.16 -4.88 5.73
C ASP A 592 -13.40 -6.41 5.81
N PRO A 593 -12.45 -7.25 5.39
CA PRO A 593 -12.68 -8.69 5.32
C PRO A 593 -12.91 -9.38 6.68
N ILE A 594 -12.51 -8.77 7.78
CA ILE A 594 -12.69 -9.29 9.13
C ILE A 594 -13.96 -8.75 9.77
N THR A 595 -14.12 -7.44 9.82
CA THR A 595 -15.20 -6.77 10.56
C THR A 595 -16.45 -6.54 9.72
N ARG A 596 -16.34 -6.60 8.39
CA ARG A 596 -17.40 -6.30 7.39
C ARG A 596 -17.84 -4.85 7.38
N THR A 597 -17.17 -3.97 8.12
CA THR A 597 -17.47 -2.54 8.17
C THR A 597 -16.85 -1.82 6.97
N THR A 598 -17.60 -0.88 6.41
CA THR A 598 -17.17 0.02 5.33
C THR A 598 -16.88 1.41 5.87
N TRP A 599 -16.33 2.29 5.06
CA TRP A 599 -16.08 3.70 5.33
C TRP A 599 -15.08 3.93 6.48
N ASP A 600 -15.53 4.19 7.71
CA ASP A 600 -14.71 4.64 8.84
C ASP A 600 -13.59 3.68 9.30
N ASN A 601 -12.58 4.24 9.99
CA ASN A 601 -11.78 3.47 10.92
C ASN A 601 -12.37 3.54 12.34
N TYR A 602 -12.07 2.54 13.11
CA TYR A 602 -12.60 2.32 14.46
C TYR A 602 -11.55 1.63 15.32
N LEU A 603 -11.72 1.77 16.63
CA LEU A 603 -10.93 1.08 17.64
C LEU A 603 -11.47 -0.35 17.82
N THR A 604 -10.69 -1.37 17.42
CA THR A 604 -11.03 -2.77 17.71
C THR A 604 -10.67 -3.12 19.14
N VAL A 605 -11.57 -3.80 19.84
CA VAL A 605 -11.42 -4.08 21.27
C VAL A 605 -11.84 -5.51 21.56
N SER A 606 -11.12 -6.22 22.47
CA SER A 606 -11.51 -7.54 22.91
C SER A 606 -12.84 -7.52 23.69
N ILE A 607 -13.56 -8.65 23.73
CA ILE A 607 -14.82 -8.77 24.52
C ILE A 607 -14.58 -8.48 25.99
N LYS A 608 -13.43 -8.88 26.55
CA LYS A 608 -13.10 -8.66 27.97
C LYS A 608 -12.77 -7.20 28.24
N ASP A 609 -11.96 -6.58 27.39
CA ASP A 609 -11.62 -5.17 27.52
C ASP A 609 -12.84 -4.28 27.30
N ALA A 610 -13.72 -4.63 26.36
CA ALA A 610 -14.98 -3.91 26.17
C ALA A 610 -15.83 -3.89 27.45
N LYS A 611 -15.92 -5.02 28.17
CA LYS A 611 -16.58 -5.08 29.46
C LYS A 611 -15.88 -4.25 30.56
N LYS A 612 -14.52 -4.31 30.59
CA LYS A 612 -13.69 -3.54 31.54
C LYS A 612 -13.89 -2.04 31.37
N PHE A 613 -13.93 -1.56 30.13
CA PHE A 613 -14.05 -0.13 29.80
C PHE A 613 -15.48 0.37 29.60
N GLY A 614 -16.48 -0.53 29.64
CA GLY A 614 -17.90 -0.18 29.47
C GLY A 614 -18.34 0.07 28.03
N PHE A 615 -17.53 -0.35 27.04
CA PHE A 615 -17.88 -0.21 25.62
C PHE A 615 -19.00 -1.17 25.22
N LYS A 616 -19.88 -0.69 24.34
CA LYS A 616 -21.04 -1.44 23.86
C LYS A 616 -21.15 -1.38 22.34
N ASN A 617 -21.50 -2.51 21.74
CA ASN A 617 -22.06 -2.58 20.40
C ASN A 617 -23.46 -3.20 20.52
N TYR A 618 -24.44 -2.66 19.80
CA TYR A 618 -25.81 -3.15 19.82
C TYR A 618 -26.53 -2.88 18.51
N ASN A 619 -27.38 -3.82 18.12
CA ASN A 619 -28.18 -3.66 16.90
C ASN A 619 -29.39 -2.77 17.21
N VAL A 620 -29.68 -1.86 16.29
CA VAL A 620 -30.88 -1.01 16.31
C VAL A 620 -32.00 -1.63 15.46
N ALA A 621 -33.22 -1.09 15.57
CA ALA A 621 -34.42 -1.67 14.97
C ALA A 621 -34.35 -1.83 13.43
N ASN A 622 -33.57 -1.01 12.74
CA ASN A 622 -33.34 -1.11 11.28
C ASN A 622 -32.25 -2.12 10.89
N GLY A 623 -31.65 -2.83 11.87
CA GLY A 623 -30.58 -3.78 11.65
C GLY A 623 -29.17 -3.16 11.61
N GLY A 624 -29.05 -1.84 11.75
CA GLY A 624 -27.77 -1.15 11.88
C GLY A 624 -27.04 -1.53 13.18
N LEU A 625 -25.73 -1.49 13.16
CA LEU A 625 -24.87 -1.72 14.33
C LEU A 625 -24.43 -0.38 14.90
N ASN A 626 -24.77 -0.12 16.17
CA ASN A 626 -24.29 1.06 16.88
C ASN A 626 -23.13 0.69 17.83
N GLY A 627 -22.14 1.60 17.94
CA GLY A 627 -20.99 1.44 18.82
C GLY A 627 -20.71 2.67 19.66
N SER A 628 -20.12 2.45 20.84
CA SER A 628 -19.60 3.53 21.69
C SER A 628 -18.48 4.29 20.99
N TYR A 629 -18.19 5.50 21.45
CA TYR A 629 -16.95 6.20 21.13
C TYR A 629 -15.93 6.07 22.26
N ALA A 630 -14.67 5.99 21.90
CA ALA A 630 -13.53 6.02 22.81
C ALA A 630 -12.70 7.29 22.60
N LYS A 631 -12.23 7.83 23.71
CA LYS A 631 -11.13 8.80 23.76
C LYS A 631 -9.83 8.01 23.92
N ILE A 632 -8.87 8.24 23.06
CA ILE A 632 -7.57 7.55 22.98
C ILE A 632 -6.47 8.59 23.19
N GLU A 633 -5.67 8.40 24.22
CA GLU A 633 -4.52 9.25 24.53
C GLU A 633 -3.23 8.44 24.41
N ALA A 634 -2.34 8.81 23.49
CA ALA A 634 -1.04 8.19 23.32
C ALA A 634 -0.02 9.23 22.84
N ALA A 635 1.24 9.10 23.26
CA ALA A 635 2.33 10.00 22.87
C ALA A 635 2.01 11.51 23.06
N GLY A 636 1.25 11.83 24.10
CA GLY A 636 0.84 13.22 24.41
C GLY A 636 -0.23 13.80 23.47
N LYS A 637 -0.83 12.98 22.63
CA LYS A 637 -1.88 13.36 21.67
C LYS A 637 -3.18 12.64 21.97
N GLU A 638 -4.29 13.21 21.53
CA GLU A 638 -5.63 12.72 21.73
C GLU A 638 -6.36 12.56 20.41
N ILE A 639 -7.08 11.44 20.27
CA ILE A 639 -8.06 11.23 19.19
C ILE A 639 -9.32 10.58 19.74
N ILE A 640 -10.43 10.78 19.04
CA ILE A 640 -11.73 10.17 19.35
C ILE A 640 -12.12 9.26 18.18
N ALA A 641 -12.36 7.98 18.45
CA ALA A 641 -12.76 7.01 17.44
C ALA A 641 -13.94 6.17 17.90
N PRO A 642 -14.79 5.68 16.98
CA PRO A 642 -15.82 4.70 17.32
C PRO A 642 -15.19 3.38 17.73
N VAL A 643 -15.90 2.58 18.52
CA VAL A 643 -15.42 1.29 19.06
C VAL A 643 -16.18 0.14 18.43
N LEU A 644 -15.43 -0.82 17.90
CA LEU A 644 -15.94 -2.09 17.41
C LEU A 644 -15.39 -3.24 18.26
N ILE A 645 -16.29 -4.01 18.89
CA ILE A 645 -15.90 -5.19 19.65
C ILE A 645 -15.55 -6.31 18.68
N GLN A 646 -14.28 -6.73 18.70
CA GLN A 646 -13.74 -7.72 17.80
C GLN A 646 -13.46 -9.02 18.56
N PRO A 647 -14.25 -10.10 18.35
CA PRO A 647 -13.92 -11.41 18.86
C PRO A 647 -12.55 -11.89 18.35
N GLY A 648 -11.75 -12.43 19.25
CA GLY A 648 -10.39 -12.89 18.89
C GLY A 648 -9.28 -11.83 19.02
N GLN A 649 -9.60 -10.58 19.32
CA GLN A 649 -8.62 -9.57 19.75
C GLN A 649 -7.91 -10.01 21.03
N ALA A 650 -6.59 -9.84 21.13
CA ALA A 650 -5.87 -10.16 22.36
C ALA A 650 -6.25 -9.19 23.50
N GLU A 651 -6.35 -9.71 24.72
CA GLU A 651 -6.64 -8.90 25.90
C GLU A 651 -5.50 -7.91 26.19
N GLY A 652 -5.86 -6.69 26.62
CA GLY A 652 -4.94 -5.60 26.85
C GLY A 652 -4.40 -4.97 25.57
N THR A 653 -5.02 -5.28 24.40
CA THR A 653 -4.66 -4.69 23.13
C THR A 653 -5.89 -4.09 22.44
N MET A 654 -5.69 -2.98 21.73
CA MET A 654 -6.72 -2.34 20.91
C MET A 654 -6.10 -1.95 19.56
N GLY A 655 -6.87 -2.08 18.47
CA GLY A 655 -6.37 -1.81 17.12
C GLY A 655 -7.01 -0.58 16.49
N LEU A 656 -6.22 0.28 15.83
CA LEU A 656 -6.71 1.42 15.07
C LEU A 656 -6.05 1.46 13.69
N ALA A 657 -6.86 1.54 12.63
CA ALA A 657 -6.35 1.49 11.26
C ALA A 657 -5.84 2.85 10.77
N PHE A 658 -4.73 2.84 10.02
CA PHE A 658 -4.27 3.96 9.20
C PHE A 658 -5.18 4.20 7.98
N GLY A 659 -4.95 5.30 7.27
CA GLY A 659 -5.50 5.56 5.94
C GLY A 659 -6.74 6.45 5.93
N TYR A 660 -7.25 6.89 7.07
CA TYR A 660 -8.46 7.68 7.24
C TYR A 660 -8.18 9.08 7.79
N GLY A 661 -9.20 9.95 7.84
CA GLY A 661 -9.10 11.29 8.41
C GLY A 661 -8.30 12.28 7.56
N LYS A 662 -8.19 12.08 6.26
CA LYS A 662 -7.69 13.07 5.30
C LYS A 662 -8.75 14.11 4.98
N VAL A 663 -8.33 15.36 4.76
CA VAL A 663 -9.19 16.50 4.48
C VAL A 663 -8.81 17.19 3.19
N GLN A 664 -7.52 17.55 3.02
CA GLN A 664 -7.06 18.33 1.89
C GLN A 664 -7.10 17.51 0.58
N GLY A 665 -7.59 18.10 -0.50
CA GLY A 665 -7.75 17.43 -1.79
C GLY A 665 -8.81 16.34 -1.83
N MET A 666 -9.64 16.23 -0.77
CA MET A 666 -10.73 15.26 -0.66
C MET A 666 -12.08 15.94 -0.98
N LYS A 667 -13.02 15.15 -1.48
CA LYS A 667 -14.43 15.54 -1.48
C LYS A 667 -14.96 15.47 -0.05
N GLU A 668 -15.93 16.32 0.30
CA GLU A 668 -16.47 16.40 1.65
C GLU A 668 -17.02 15.06 2.15
N GLU A 669 -17.74 14.35 1.30
CA GLU A 669 -18.30 13.03 1.58
C GLU A 669 -17.24 11.92 1.79
N MET A 670 -15.98 12.19 1.42
CA MET A 670 -14.86 11.27 1.58
C MET A 670 -13.98 11.61 2.79
N GLN A 671 -14.28 12.71 3.49
CA GLN A 671 -13.54 13.16 4.68
C GLN A 671 -14.04 12.43 5.92
N ILE A 672 -13.72 11.15 6.03
CA ILE A 672 -14.25 10.26 7.06
C ILE A 672 -13.15 9.66 7.93
N GLY A 673 -13.56 9.20 9.13
CA GLY A 673 -12.68 8.58 10.10
C GLY A 673 -11.70 9.56 10.76
N VAL A 674 -10.68 9.00 11.40
CA VAL A 674 -9.67 9.75 12.15
C VAL A 674 -8.26 9.43 11.68
N ASN A 675 -7.37 10.43 11.71
CA ASN A 675 -5.98 10.26 11.34
C ASN A 675 -5.19 9.56 12.46
N ALA A 676 -4.94 8.25 12.30
CA ALA A 676 -4.18 7.43 13.22
C ALA A 676 -2.68 7.73 13.22
N TYR A 677 -2.14 8.35 12.16
CA TYR A 677 -0.72 8.72 12.09
C TYR A 677 -0.32 9.75 13.17
N LYS A 678 -1.27 10.52 13.69
CA LYS A 678 -1.01 11.40 14.85
C LYS A 678 -0.44 10.67 16.04
N LEU A 679 -0.74 9.38 16.19
CA LEU A 679 -0.27 8.52 17.27
C LEU A 679 0.93 7.64 16.89
N TYR A 680 1.44 7.74 15.64
CA TYR A 680 2.51 6.89 15.11
C TYR A 680 3.90 7.39 15.51
N GLU A 681 4.12 7.53 16.82
CA GLU A 681 5.36 8.08 17.37
C GLU A 681 6.54 7.14 17.14
N ASN A 682 7.70 7.70 16.80
CA ASN A 682 8.94 6.97 16.49
C ASN A 682 8.85 5.92 15.38
N PHE A 683 7.80 5.95 14.56
CA PHE A 683 7.49 4.93 13.56
C PHE A 683 7.24 3.54 14.16
N GLU A 684 6.78 3.47 15.40
CA GLU A 684 6.41 2.24 16.08
C GLU A 684 4.91 1.96 15.92
N LYS A 685 4.57 0.77 15.45
CA LYS A 685 3.18 0.36 15.25
C LYS A 685 2.42 0.11 16.56
N ILE A 686 3.12 -0.07 17.66
CA ILE A 686 2.53 -0.30 18.98
C ILE A 686 2.89 0.86 19.89
N GLN A 687 1.84 1.48 20.42
CA GLN A 687 1.93 2.62 21.32
C GLN A 687 1.29 2.27 22.68
N SER A 688 1.86 2.74 23.76
CA SER A 688 1.20 2.69 25.07
C SER A 688 0.11 3.75 25.10
N ALA A 689 -1.14 3.35 25.35
CA ALA A 689 -2.29 4.24 25.32
C ALA A 689 -3.14 4.18 26.58
N LYS A 690 -3.75 5.32 26.94
CA LYS A 690 -4.87 5.39 27.86
C LYS A 690 -6.14 5.51 27.03
N VAL A 691 -7.16 4.72 27.39
CA VAL A 691 -8.42 4.67 26.66
C VAL A 691 -9.56 4.84 27.64
N SER A 692 -10.55 5.66 27.29
CA SER A 692 -11.73 5.89 28.11
C SER A 692 -13.00 5.97 27.26
N LEU A 693 -14.14 5.58 27.83
CA LEU A 693 -15.44 5.71 27.20
C LEU A 693 -15.83 7.20 27.10
N LEU A 694 -16.30 7.59 25.91
CA LEU A 694 -16.96 8.89 25.74
C LEU A 694 -18.46 8.72 25.90
N GLU A 695 -19.00 9.26 26.98
CA GLU A 695 -20.42 9.13 27.31
C GLU A 695 -21.33 9.88 26.33
N ASN A 696 -22.57 9.40 26.17
CA ASN A 696 -23.63 10.03 25.37
C ASN A 696 -23.31 10.27 23.89
N LYS A 697 -22.33 9.54 23.32
CA LYS A 697 -22.02 9.57 21.90
C LYS A 697 -21.98 8.14 21.36
N TYR A 698 -22.68 7.91 20.25
CA TYR A 698 -22.77 6.60 19.59
C TYR A 698 -22.51 6.76 18.10
N HIS A 699 -21.85 5.78 17.51
CA HIS A 699 -21.56 5.67 16.09
C HIS A 699 -22.48 4.64 15.44
N GLU A 700 -22.94 4.90 14.24
CA GLU A 700 -23.68 3.94 13.40
C GLU A 700 -22.71 3.42 12.32
N PHE A 701 -22.42 2.10 12.40
CA PHE A 701 -21.51 1.42 11.47
C PHE A 701 -22.18 1.04 10.15
#